data_81296d4844c8d7a28febd1f3770910a1
#
_entry.id   81296d4844c8d7a28febd1f3770910a1
#
_cell.length_a   1.000
_cell.length_b   1.000
_cell.length_c   1.000
_cell.angle_alpha   90.00
_cell.angle_beta   90.00
_cell.angle_gamma   90.00
#
_symmetry.space_group_name_H-M   'P 1'
#
loop_
_entity.id
_entity.type
_entity.pdbx_description
1 polymer ?
#
loop_
_entity_poly.entity_id
_entity_poly.type
_entity_poly.pdbx_seq_one_letter_code
_entity_poly.pdbx_strand_id
1 'polypeptide(L)'
;MTATPASEGRTDASEDDAPAPRAPLAPAEPEAAVPADTSSRHRATGHEPHPTAELLDHPDPNIAAQAAAVENLLRCWVREHDLTRDDEATLRIPLPATGTALLVPIHYWSPTGWHRFGFPRLADAPETAPPADAVTVAALLSREAAAGADTAATGALDAMVVDGLPAAVVRTAATRPPVPSAADQLAWGGHAPPQGRPAPHGQAGLHDQASPHSQSAPHAQPAPLGQPAPLGQPAPHDQSVSFGQSTPLDSLDLVGRVADSVRRVAGFIAERRVQPGDAPDLFLAAEQALVLGHPLHPTPKSRVGLSEAEAQLYSPESRGSFRLHWLAVAPSVLSTDSAWTERGRVVPAEQLTARLAGPGLPLPDGYAALPVHPWQLREVRHRPTVAALLDAGLLLDLGPHGSPWHPTSSVRTVHRTAAPAMLKLSLGLRITNSRRENLRKELHRGVEVHRLLRTGLAMEWQAVHPGFDIVRDPAWLAVTGPGGDPVPGLDVVIRHNPFGPADDACCVAGLVSPRPYRDRAPAGGPLAEGPFADEPHPHGEHQAPRIPGQRASLPGWAPHHHADPQAPGHADRLPEGPVMRSRLAEAVTRLAGSTRRPRGAVAAEWFLRYLEQVVRPVLWLDSEAGIALEAHQQNTVLLLDPDGWPRGGRYRDNQGYYFRESRRADLDARLPGIGENSDTFVSDEVTDERFAYYLGINNVLGLIGAFGSQGLADERLLLAAFRRFLTDVATGPARLATPLPALLLDSPVLRCKANLLTRLNGLDELVGPVDTQSVYVTIANPLHR
;
A
#
# COMPACT_ATOMS: atom_id res chain seq x y z
N MET A 1 45.12 35.68 -24.68
CA MET A 1 46.60 35.78 -24.73
C MET A 1 47.07 34.44 -24.20
N THR A 2 47.34 33.49 -25.11
CA THR A 2 48.66 33.06 -25.57
C THR A 2 49.54 32.55 -24.44
N ALA A 3 50.10 31.35 -24.38
CA ALA A 3 50.43 30.36 -25.40
C ALA A 3 50.99 29.11 -24.66
N THR A 4 50.86 27.95 -25.27
CA THR A 4 51.74 26.78 -25.14
C THR A 4 53.14 27.14 -25.72
N PRO A 5 54.27 26.41 -25.47
CA PRO A 5 54.54 25.07 -25.98
C PRO A 5 55.48 24.17 -25.14
N ALA A 6 55.36 22.85 -25.29
CA ALA A 6 56.23 21.83 -25.92
C ALA A 6 57.72 21.80 -25.44
N SER A 7 58.35 20.68 -25.08
CA SER A 7 58.87 19.58 -25.87
C SER A 7 59.84 18.73 -25.06
N GLU A 8 59.87 17.46 -25.34
CA GLU A 8 60.95 16.52 -25.60
C GLU A 8 61.97 16.13 -24.51
N GLY A 9 62.19 14.82 -24.43
CA GLY A 9 63.32 14.17 -23.79
C GLY A 9 63.18 12.65 -23.74
N ARG A 10 63.60 12.02 -24.85
CA ARG A 10 63.85 10.58 -25.04
C ARG A 10 65.13 10.14 -24.34
N THR A 11 65.16 8.86 -23.83
CA THR A 11 66.23 7.85 -23.94
C THR A 11 65.82 6.61 -23.23
N ASP A 12 65.62 5.53 -23.91
CA ASP A 12 66.41 4.36 -24.30
C ASP A 12 66.76 3.36 -23.19
N ALA A 13 66.24 2.15 -23.43
CA ALA A 13 66.83 0.78 -23.54
C ALA A 13 67.21 0.01 -22.27
N SER A 14 66.64 -1.17 -22.11
CA SER A 14 67.22 -2.53 -22.24
C SER A 14 66.21 -3.55 -21.72
N GLU A 15 65.70 -4.45 -22.56
CA GLU A 15 66.07 -5.84 -22.88
C GLU A 15 65.98 -6.81 -21.72
N ASP A 16 65.26 -7.90 -22.07
CA ASP A 16 65.31 -9.29 -21.63
C ASP A 16 64.52 -9.74 -20.39
N ASP A 17 63.45 -10.44 -20.61
CA ASP A 17 63.30 -11.87 -20.36
C ASP A 17 61.88 -12.40 -20.76
N ALA A 18 61.84 -13.20 -21.79
CA ALA A 18 60.68 -14.00 -22.21
C ALA A 18 60.88 -15.46 -21.83
N PRO A 19 59.92 -16.17 -21.18
CA PRO A 19 59.98 -17.62 -21.07
C PRO A 19 59.29 -18.29 -22.28
N ALA A 20 59.98 -19.35 -22.77
CA ALA A 20 59.71 -20.19 -23.94
C ALA A 20 58.36 -20.91 -23.92
N PRO A 21 57.88 -21.37 -25.12
CA PRO A 21 56.58 -22.05 -25.26
C PRO A 21 56.65 -23.52 -24.86
N ARG A 22 55.66 -24.02 -24.14
CA ARG A 22 55.45 -25.45 -23.82
C ARG A 22 54.85 -26.15 -25.03
N ALA A 23 55.42 -27.34 -25.34
CA ALA A 23 55.03 -28.25 -26.38
C ALA A 23 53.67 -28.94 -26.13
N PRO A 24 52.97 -29.43 -27.16
CA PRO A 24 51.67 -30.06 -27.08
C PRO A 24 51.77 -31.50 -26.55
N LEU A 25 50.83 -31.87 -25.64
CA LEU A 25 50.64 -33.23 -25.14
C LEU A 25 49.86 -34.07 -26.19
N ALA A 26 50.36 -35.28 -26.43
CA ALA A 26 49.77 -36.30 -27.31
C ALA A 26 48.48 -36.88 -26.77
N PRO A 27 47.61 -37.47 -27.65
CA PRO A 27 46.30 -38.00 -27.25
C PRO A 27 46.43 -39.35 -26.54
N ALA A 28 45.65 -39.56 -25.49
CA ALA A 28 45.49 -40.84 -24.77
C ALA A 28 44.58 -41.80 -25.53
N GLU A 29 44.96 -43.06 -25.54
CA GLU A 29 44.23 -44.19 -26.12
C GLU A 29 42.95 -44.54 -25.35
N PRO A 30 41.94 -45.21 -25.96
CA PRO A 30 40.65 -45.48 -25.32
C PRO A 30 40.72 -46.75 -24.42
N GLU A 31 40.29 -46.60 -23.16
CA GLU A 31 40.06 -47.71 -22.25
C GLU A 31 38.75 -48.45 -22.54
N ALA A 32 38.79 -49.76 -22.29
CA ALA A 32 37.84 -50.77 -22.69
C ALA A 32 36.43 -50.62 -22.05
N ALA A 33 35.42 -50.98 -22.84
CA ALA A 33 34.01 -51.10 -22.49
C ALA A 33 33.73 -52.13 -21.40
N VAL A 34 33.02 -51.74 -20.34
CA VAL A 34 32.37 -52.63 -19.37
C VAL A 34 30.88 -52.80 -19.78
N PRO A 35 30.29 -54.01 -19.69
CA PRO A 35 28.98 -54.28 -20.26
C PRO A 35 27.85 -53.65 -19.45
N ALA A 36 26.85 -53.12 -20.17
CA ALA A 36 25.65 -52.52 -19.67
C ALA A 36 24.75 -53.50 -18.91
N ASP A 37 24.47 -53.18 -17.66
CA ASP A 37 23.42 -53.80 -16.86
C ASP A 37 22.05 -53.24 -17.28
N THR A 38 21.18 -54.12 -17.80
CA THR A 38 19.81 -53.83 -18.20
C THR A 38 18.90 -53.88 -16.97
N SER A 39 18.79 -52.80 -16.23
CA SER A 39 17.69 -52.62 -15.25
C SER A 39 16.85 -51.40 -15.60
N SER A 40 15.66 -51.70 -16.06
CA SER A 40 14.39 -50.91 -16.03
C SER A 40 14.52 -49.38 -16.11
N ARG A 41 14.47 -48.85 -17.32
CA ARG A 41 14.02 -47.50 -17.59
C ARG A 41 12.54 -47.35 -17.15
N HIS A 42 12.30 -46.88 -15.94
CA HIS A 42 11.04 -46.20 -15.62
C HIS A 42 10.99 -44.93 -16.46
N ARG A 43 10.25 -45.01 -17.56
CA ARG A 43 9.73 -43.86 -18.26
C ARG A 43 8.82 -43.12 -17.25
N ALA A 44 9.33 -42.07 -16.64
CA ALA A 44 8.48 -41.06 -16.06
C ALA A 44 7.65 -40.49 -17.22
N THR A 45 6.44 -40.97 -17.35
CA THR A 45 5.40 -40.31 -18.13
C THR A 45 5.12 -38.99 -17.39
N GLY A 46 5.84 -37.93 -17.78
CA GLY A 46 5.48 -36.59 -17.42
C GLY A 46 4.07 -36.33 -17.96
N HIS A 47 3.09 -36.46 -17.09
CA HIS A 47 1.81 -35.83 -17.31
C HIS A 47 2.15 -34.30 -17.25
N GLU A 48 2.30 -33.68 -18.42
CA GLU A 48 2.12 -32.22 -18.47
C GLU A 48 0.70 -31.96 -17.95
N PRO A 49 0.53 -31.22 -16.85
CA PRO A 49 -0.82 -30.88 -16.40
C PRO A 49 -1.46 -30.09 -17.54
N HIS A 50 -2.61 -30.56 -18.03
CA HIS A 50 -3.46 -29.79 -18.93
C HIS A 50 -3.58 -28.38 -18.34
N PRO A 51 -3.36 -27.29 -19.11
CA PRO A 51 -3.51 -25.94 -18.59
C PRO A 51 -4.94 -25.79 -18.12
N THR A 52 -5.13 -25.82 -16.82
CA THR A 52 -6.41 -25.43 -16.19
C THR A 52 -6.69 -24.01 -16.65
N ALA A 53 -7.83 -23.81 -17.30
CA ALA A 53 -8.21 -22.50 -17.82
C ALA A 53 -8.06 -21.46 -16.71
N GLU A 54 -7.31 -20.39 -16.98
CA GLU A 54 -7.05 -19.32 -16.02
C GLU A 54 -8.39 -18.63 -15.66
N LEU A 55 -8.84 -18.77 -14.41
CA LEU A 55 -10.13 -18.23 -13.97
C LEU A 55 -10.22 -16.71 -14.10
N LEU A 56 -9.08 -16.00 -14.02
CA LEU A 56 -9.03 -14.56 -14.23
C LEU A 56 -9.31 -14.16 -15.69
N ASP A 57 -9.08 -15.08 -16.65
CA ASP A 57 -9.36 -14.87 -18.07
C ASP A 57 -10.80 -15.24 -18.46
N HIS A 58 -11.59 -15.74 -17.52
CA HIS A 58 -12.98 -16.14 -17.78
C HIS A 58 -13.75 -14.97 -18.46
N PRO A 59 -14.50 -15.23 -19.56
CA PRO A 59 -15.16 -14.18 -20.34
C PRO A 59 -16.18 -13.37 -19.52
N ASP A 60 -16.87 -13.99 -18.57
CA ASP A 60 -17.71 -13.27 -17.60
C ASP A 60 -16.85 -12.55 -16.56
N PRO A 61 -16.86 -11.20 -16.51
CA PRO A 61 -16.08 -10.43 -15.54
C PRO A 61 -16.48 -10.68 -14.08
N ASN A 62 -17.71 -11.14 -13.83
CA ASN A 62 -18.15 -11.50 -12.48
C ASN A 62 -17.44 -12.75 -11.99
N ILE A 63 -17.30 -13.77 -12.83
CA ILE A 63 -16.56 -15.00 -12.47
C ILE A 63 -15.09 -14.69 -12.23
N ALA A 64 -14.46 -13.88 -13.09
CA ALA A 64 -13.07 -13.44 -12.90
C ALA A 64 -12.89 -12.63 -11.59
N ALA A 65 -13.84 -11.75 -11.24
CA ALA A 65 -13.82 -11.00 -10.00
C ALA A 65 -14.04 -11.88 -8.76
N GLN A 66 -14.95 -12.86 -8.84
CA GLN A 66 -15.16 -13.85 -7.80
C GLN A 66 -13.89 -14.68 -7.55
N ALA A 67 -13.22 -15.14 -8.61
CA ALA A 67 -11.97 -15.89 -8.50
C ALA A 67 -10.88 -15.08 -7.78
N ALA A 68 -10.70 -13.82 -8.17
CA ALA A 68 -9.73 -12.92 -7.53
C ALA A 68 -10.05 -12.70 -6.04
N ALA A 69 -11.32 -12.53 -5.67
CA ALA A 69 -11.74 -12.31 -4.30
C ALA A 69 -11.59 -13.57 -3.43
N VAL A 70 -11.96 -14.74 -3.96
CA VAL A 70 -11.74 -16.04 -3.29
C VAL A 70 -10.26 -16.27 -3.04
N GLU A 71 -9.39 -16.06 -4.05
CA GLU A 71 -7.94 -16.19 -3.85
C GLU A 71 -7.43 -15.25 -2.75
N ASN A 72 -7.86 -14.00 -2.72
CA ASN A 72 -7.43 -13.04 -1.71
C ASN A 72 -7.86 -13.45 -0.29
N LEU A 73 -9.11 -13.88 -0.11
CA LEU A 73 -9.61 -14.38 1.17
C LEU A 73 -8.83 -15.59 1.65
N LEU A 74 -8.61 -16.58 0.77
CA LEU A 74 -7.91 -17.81 1.10
C LEU A 74 -6.42 -17.57 1.36
N ARG A 75 -5.75 -16.69 0.61
CA ARG A 75 -4.36 -16.30 0.88
C ARG A 75 -4.20 -15.65 2.25
N CYS A 76 -5.13 -14.75 2.63
CA CYS A 76 -5.15 -14.17 3.98
C CYS A 76 -5.35 -15.26 5.02
N TRP A 77 -6.38 -16.11 4.86
CA TRP A 77 -6.70 -17.16 5.83
C TRP A 77 -5.55 -18.15 6.04
N VAL A 78 -4.99 -18.67 4.94
CA VAL A 78 -3.85 -19.60 4.96
C VAL A 78 -2.64 -18.99 5.69
N ARG A 79 -2.31 -17.74 5.36
CA ARG A 79 -1.17 -17.05 5.95
C ARG A 79 -1.38 -16.72 7.44
N GLU A 80 -2.57 -16.22 7.78
CA GLU A 80 -2.88 -15.71 9.11
C GLU A 80 -3.16 -16.83 10.14
N HIS A 81 -3.40 -18.07 9.66
CA HIS A 81 -3.58 -19.28 10.48
C HIS A 81 -2.43 -20.29 10.29
N ASP A 82 -1.37 -19.92 9.58
CA ASP A 82 -0.18 -20.76 9.28
C ASP A 82 -0.57 -22.16 8.76
N LEU A 83 -1.56 -22.20 7.85
CA LEU A 83 -2.04 -23.46 7.29
C LEU A 83 -1.03 -24.05 6.32
N THR A 84 -0.77 -25.35 6.47
CA THR A 84 0.02 -26.17 5.54
C THR A 84 -0.87 -27.04 4.70
N ARG A 85 -0.37 -27.52 3.56
CA ARG A 85 -1.09 -28.47 2.72
C ARG A 85 -0.72 -29.91 3.11
N ASP A 86 -1.72 -30.78 3.16
CA ASP A 86 -1.54 -32.23 3.34
C ASP A 86 -1.54 -32.97 2.01
N ASP A 87 -2.17 -32.39 0.97
CA ASP A 87 -2.26 -32.88 -0.40
C ASP A 87 -1.71 -31.83 -1.37
N GLU A 88 -1.13 -32.29 -2.49
CA GLU A 88 -0.62 -31.39 -3.54
C GLU A 88 -1.74 -30.73 -4.35
N ALA A 89 -2.88 -31.38 -4.51
CA ALA A 89 -3.98 -30.92 -5.36
C ALA A 89 -5.09 -30.15 -4.62
N THR A 90 -5.30 -30.45 -3.32
CA THR A 90 -6.44 -29.91 -2.57
C THR A 90 -6.05 -29.49 -1.17
N LEU A 91 -6.36 -28.24 -0.82
CA LEU A 91 -6.27 -27.77 0.57
C LEU A 91 -7.61 -28.00 1.28
N ARG A 92 -7.58 -28.68 2.41
CA ARG A 92 -8.72 -28.85 3.30
C ARG A 92 -8.67 -27.81 4.41
N ILE A 93 -9.66 -26.92 4.47
CA ILE A 93 -9.82 -25.93 5.56
C ILE A 93 -10.96 -26.39 6.44
N PRO A 94 -10.69 -26.88 7.66
CA PRO A 94 -11.73 -27.29 8.59
C PRO A 94 -12.56 -26.07 9.04
N LEU A 95 -13.87 -26.27 9.17
CA LEU A 95 -14.83 -25.27 9.63
C LEU A 95 -15.63 -25.84 10.82
N PRO A 96 -15.01 -25.97 12.00
CA PRO A 96 -15.63 -26.59 13.18
C PRO A 96 -16.88 -25.88 13.65
N ALA A 97 -17.01 -24.55 13.52
CA ALA A 97 -18.19 -23.80 13.91
C ALA A 97 -19.42 -24.10 13.02
N THR A 98 -19.19 -24.64 11.82
CA THR A 98 -20.24 -25.07 10.90
C THR A 98 -20.35 -26.60 10.76
N GLY A 99 -19.40 -27.34 11.34
CA GLY A 99 -19.34 -28.80 11.31
C GLY A 99 -18.94 -29.42 9.96
N THR A 100 -18.29 -28.65 9.06
CA THR A 100 -17.88 -29.08 7.73
C THR A 100 -16.42 -28.67 7.41
N ALA A 101 -16.03 -28.66 6.15
CA ALA A 101 -14.75 -28.12 5.68
C ALA A 101 -14.89 -27.52 4.27
N LEU A 102 -14.01 -26.60 3.93
CA LEU A 102 -13.80 -26.17 2.54
C LEU A 102 -12.72 -27.07 1.89
N LEU A 103 -13.05 -27.59 0.72
CA LEU A 103 -12.12 -28.27 -0.18
C LEU A 103 -11.72 -27.30 -1.29
N VAL A 104 -10.45 -26.86 -1.28
CA VAL A 104 -9.95 -25.80 -2.15
C VAL A 104 -8.97 -26.40 -3.16
N PRO A 105 -9.26 -26.40 -4.47
CA PRO A 105 -8.30 -26.81 -5.48
C PRO A 105 -7.06 -25.92 -5.47
N ILE A 106 -5.87 -26.52 -5.46
CA ILE A 106 -4.58 -25.83 -5.49
C ILE A 106 -4.07 -25.81 -6.94
N HIS A 107 -3.97 -24.62 -7.54
CA HIS A 107 -3.33 -24.44 -8.85
C HIS A 107 -1.84 -24.14 -8.71
N TYR A 108 -1.45 -23.46 -7.65
CA TYR A 108 -0.05 -23.15 -7.34
C TYR A 108 0.12 -22.91 -5.82
N TRP A 109 1.10 -23.59 -5.22
CA TRP A 109 1.46 -23.38 -3.82
C TRP A 109 2.76 -22.59 -3.73
N SER A 110 2.66 -21.35 -3.30
CA SER A 110 3.76 -20.39 -3.22
C SER A 110 4.47 -20.44 -1.87
N PRO A 111 5.81 -20.59 -1.83
CA PRO A 111 6.57 -20.45 -0.59
C PRO A 111 6.41 -19.09 0.10
N THR A 112 6.12 -18.03 -0.68
CA THR A 112 5.94 -16.66 -0.17
C THR A 112 4.48 -16.30 0.11
N GLY A 113 3.54 -17.26 -0.04
CA GLY A 113 2.12 -17.09 0.25
C GLY A 113 1.30 -16.50 -0.90
N TRP A 114 1.82 -16.40 -2.12
CA TRP A 114 1.08 -16.01 -3.32
C TRP A 114 0.45 -17.21 -4.03
N HIS A 115 -0.28 -18.01 -3.25
CA HIS A 115 -0.96 -19.21 -3.74
C HIS A 115 -1.95 -18.88 -4.87
N ARG A 116 -2.22 -19.88 -5.74
CA ARG A 116 -3.30 -19.83 -6.73
C ARG A 116 -4.30 -20.92 -6.39
N PHE A 117 -5.56 -20.54 -6.31
CA PHE A 117 -6.64 -21.42 -5.90
C PHE A 117 -7.79 -21.43 -6.90
N GLY A 118 -8.45 -22.60 -7.02
CA GLY A 118 -9.75 -22.72 -7.67
C GLY A 118 -10.89 -22.33 -6.72
N PHE A 119 -12.12 -22.37 -7.23
CA PHE A 119 -13.30 -22.16 -6.39
C PHE A 119 -13.46 -23.31 -5.39
N PRO A 120 -13.62 -23.01 -4.09
CA PRO A 120 -13.77 -24.02 -3.06
C PRO A 120 -15.17 -24.69 -3.09
N ARG A 121 -15.25 -25.90 -2.55
CA ARG A 121 -16.51 -26.62 -2.32
C ARG A 121 -16.61 -27.00 -0.85
N LEU A 122 -17.84 -27.16 -0.35
CA LEU A 122 -18.05 -27.73 0.98
C LEU A 122 -17.83 -29.25 0.91
N ALA A 123 -17.16 -29.83 1.90
CA ALA A 123 -16.79 -31.26 1.90
C ALA A 123 -18.01 -32.18 1.88
N ASP A 124 -19.12 -31.78 2.51
CA ASP A 124 -20.34 -32.57 2.64
C ASP A 124 -21.40 -32.23 1.59
N ALA A 125 -21.07 -31.34 0.64
CA ALA A 125 -21.98 -30.97 -0.44
C ALA A 125 -22.01 -32.04 -1.54
N PRO A 126 -23.15 -32.29 -2.18
CA PRO A 126 -23.22 -33.14 -3.37
C PRO A 126 -22.26 -32.65 -4.46
N GLU A 127 -21.72 -33.56 -5.28
CA GLU A 127 -20.82 -33.18 -6.39
C GLU A 127 -21.44 -32.19 -7.38
N THR A 128 -22.77 -32.21 -7.50
CA THR A 128 -23.55 -31.29 -8.34
C THR A 128 -23.77 -29.92 -7.72
N ALA A 129 -23.41 -29.71 -6.43
CA ALA A 129 -23.53 -28.42 -5.80
C ALA A 129 -22.59 -27.38 -6.44
N PRO A 130 -23.03 -26.14 -6.63
CA PRO A 130 -22.16 -25.08 -7.12
C PRO A 130 -21.01 -24.84 -6.15
N PRO A 131 -19.82 -24.42 -6.63
CA PRO A 131 -18.74 -24.01 -5.74
C PRO A 131 -19.14 -22.78 -4.94
N ALA A 132 -18.50 -22.59 -3.79
CA ALA A 132 -18.72 -21.44 -2.93
C ALA A 132 -18.13 -20.18 -3.56
N ASP A 133 -18.94 -19.12 -3.63
CA ASP A 133 -18.51 -17.79 -4.06
C ASP A 133 -17.75 -17.03 -2.94
N ALA A 134 -17.19 -15.87 -3.26
CA ALA A 134 -16.41 -15.08 -2.31
C ALA A 134 -17.21 -14.62 -1.10
N VAL A 135 -18.50 -14.32 -1.28
CA VAL A 135 -19.41 -13.89 -0.21
C VAL A 135 -19.68 -15.03 0.76
N THR A 136 -19.94 -16.22 0.23
CA THR A 136 -20.11 -17.46 1.01
C THR A 136 -18.83 -17.80 1.77
N VAL A 137 -17.67 -17.76 1.11
CA VAL A 137 -16.37 -18.00 1.76
C VAL A 137 -16.14 -17.00 2.88
N ALA A 138 -16.38 -15.70 2.65
CA ALA A 138 -16.22 -14.68 3.67
C ALA A 138 -17.14 -14.91 4.88
N ALA A 139 -18.39 -15.31 4.65
CA ALA A 139 -19.34 -15.61 5.73
C ALA A 139 -18.89 -16.81 6.57
N LEU A 140 -18.41 -17.88 5.93
CA LEU A 140 -17.91 -19.08 6.61
C LEU A 140 -16.67 -18.75 7.44
N LEU A 141 -15.67 -18.09 6.87
CA LEU A 141 -14.43 -17.71 7.58
C LEU A 141 -14.71 -16.73 8.73
N SER A 142 -15.64 -15.79 8.55
CA SER A 142 -16.04 -14.87 9.62
C SER A 142 -16.67 -15.62 10.81
N ARG A 143 -17.50 -16.63 10.53
CA ARG A 143 -18.12 -17.47 11.57
C ARG A 143 -17.07 -18.29 12.32
N GLU A 144 -16.09 -18.86 11.62
CA GLU A 144 -15.00 -19.61 12.26
C GLU A 144 -14.15 -18.71 13.15
N ALA A 145 -13.81 -17.50 12.70
CA ALA A 145 -13.05 -16.54 13.50
C ALA A 145 -13.81 -16.13 14.78
N ALA A 146 -15.11 -15.89 14.67
CA ALA A 146 -15.94 -15.54 15.82
C ALA A 146 -16.01 -16.69 16.85
N ALA A 147 -16.20 -17.93 16.41
CA ALA A 147 -16.23 -19.10 17.30
C ALA A 147 -14.88 -19.37 17.98
N GLY A 148 -13.77 -19.13 17.25
CA GLY A 148 -12.41 -19.24 17.81
C GLY A 148 -12.16 -18.21 18.91
N ALA A 149 -12.66 -16.99 18.76
CA ALA A 149 -12.56 -15.93 19.77
C ALA A 149 -13.35 -16.27 21.04
N ASP A 150 -14.56 -16.81 20.89
CA ASP A 150 -15.39 -17.25 22.04
C ASP A 150 -14.74 -18.39 22.83
N THR A 151 -14.11 -19.34 22.13
CA THR A 151 -13.40 -20.47 22.76
C THR A 151 -12.17 -19.99 23.53
N ALA A 152 -11.41 -19.06 22.97
CA ALA A 152 -10.24 -18.48 23.63
C ALA A 152 -10.64 -17.66 24.87
N ALA A 153 -11.73 -16.91 24.81
CA ALA A 153 -12.26 -16.15 25.93
C ALA A 153 -12.77 -17.08 27.05
N THR A 154 -13.44 -18.18 26.72
CA THR A 154 -13.92 -19.19 27.68
C THR A 154 -12.74 -19.93 28.34
N GLY A 155 -11.72 -20.32 27.56
CA GLY A 155 -10.51 -20.97 28.10
C GLY A 155 -9.70 -20.05 29.00
N ALA A 156 -9.64 -18.74 28.72
CA ALA A 156 -8.99 -17.75 29.59
C ALA A 156 -9.78 -17.55 30.90
N LEU A 157 -11.12 -17.58 30.84
CA LEU A 157 -11.99 -17.55 32.03
C LEU A 157 -11.84 -18.79 32.89
N ASP A 158 -11.76 -19.99 32.28
CA ASP A 158 -11.53 -21.25 32.99
C ASP A 158 -10.14 -21.30 33.64
N ALA A 159 -9.11 -20.79 32.97
CA ALA A 159 -7.76 -20.66 33.54
C ALA A 159 -7.73 -19.70 34.73
N MET A 160 -8.46 -18.57 34.68
CA MET A 160 -8.59 -17.64 35.82
C MET A 160 -9.37 -18.23 37.00
N VAL A 161 -10.31 -19.15 36.75
CA VAL A 161 -11.08 -19.84 37.79
C VAL A 161 -10.22 -20.90 38.51
N VAL A 162 -9.30 -21.54 37.79
CA VAL A 162 -8.34 -22.52 38.40
C VAL A 162 -7.33 -21.84 39.32
N ASP A 163 -7.00 -20.54 39.07
CA ASP A 163 -6.09 -19.76 39.94
C ASP A 163 -6.72 -19.14 41.20
N GLY A 164 -7.95 -19.52 41.54
CA GLY A 164 -8.52 -19.25 42.86
C GLY A 164 -9.28 -17.94 43.06
N LEU A 165 -9.72 -17.28 41.98
CA LEU A 165 -10.60 -16.12 42.09
C LEU A 165 -12.08 -16.55 42.12
N PRO A 166 -12.93 -16.02 43.05
CA PRO A 166 -14.32 -16.45 43.18
C PRO A 166 -15.12 -16.02 41.93
N ALA A 167 -15.91 -16.94 41.39
CA ALA A 167 -16.71 -16.80 40.15
C ALA A 167 -17.62 -15.55 40.08
N ALA A 168 -17.90 -14.89 41.21
CA ALA A 168 -18.68 -13.65 41.28
C ALA A 168 -17.90 -12.42 40.81
N VAL A 169 -16.58 -12.38 40.93
CA VAL A 169 -15.72 -11.27 40.51
C VAL A 169 -15.48 -11.29 39.01
N VAL A 170 -15.46 -12.48 38.39
CA VAL A 170 -15.26 -12.65 36.95
C VAL A 170 -16.46 -12.20 36.12
N ARG A 171 -17.69 -12.37 36.64
CA ARG A 171 -18.91 -11.92 35.95
C ARG A 171 -19.11 -10.41 35.93
N THR A 172 -18.57 -9.67 36.89
CA THR A 172 -18.65 -8.20 36.93
C THR A 172 -17.65 -7.50 36.02
N ALA A 173 -16.57 -8.16 35.64
CA ALA A 173 -15.59 -7.63 34.67
C ALA A 173 -16.03 -7.79 33.21
N ALA A 174 -16.95 -8.71 32.92
CA ALA A 174 -17.45 -9.02 31.57
C ALA A 174 -18.67 -8.20 31.13
N THR A 175 -19.33 -7.47 32.05
CA THR A 175 -20.50 -6.63 31.72
C THR A 175 -20.13 -5.17 31.67
N ARG A 176 -19.67 -4.72 30.52
CA ARG A 176 -19.63 -3.30 30.16
C ARG A 176 -21.07 -2.84 29.89
N PRO A 177 -21.54 -1.69 30.43
CA PRO A 177 -22.88 -1.20 30.10
C PRO A 177 -22.97 -0.93 28.59
N PRO A 178 -24.12 -1.22 27.95
CA PRO A 178 -24.29 -0.99 26.54
C PRO A 178 -24.15 0.49 26.21
N VAL A 179 -23.34 0.79 25.20
CA VAL A 179 -23.26 2.14 24.62
C VAL A 179 -24.61 2.40 23.96
N PRO A 180 -25.34 3.49 24.25
CA PRO A 180 -26.64 3.76 23.63
C PRO A 180 -26.49 3.88 22.12
N SER A 181 -27.43 3.28 21.40
CA SER A 181 -27.49 3.35 19.94
C SER A 181 -27.77 4.77 19.46
N ALA A 182 -27.41 5.08 18.21
CA ALA A 182 -27.69 6.38 17.60
C ALA A 182 -29.19 6.75 17.57
N ALA A 183 -30.10 5.78 17.77
CA ALA A 183 -31.55 5.97 17.90
C ALA A 183 -31.94 6.55 19.28
N ASP A 184 -31.18 6.23 20.34
CA ASP A 184 -31.48 6.68 21.70
C ASP A 184 -31.00 8.14 21.93
N GLN A 185 -30.13 8.67 21.08
CA GLN A 185 -29.65 10.05 21.16
C GLN A 185 -30.63 11.07 20.58
N LEU A 186 -31.66 10.63 19.85
CA LEU A 186 -32.71 11.51 19.29
C LEU A 186 -33.91 11.71 20.20
N ALA A 187 -34.02 10.99 21.32
CA ALA A 187 -35.17 11.03 22.22
C ALA A 187 -35.05 12.03 23.41
N TRP A 188 -33.93 12.73 23.56
CA TRP A 188 -33.70 13.66 24.67
C TRP A 188 -33.69 15.12 24.20
N GLY A 189 -34.71 15.56 23.55
CA GLY A 189 -35.00 16.95 23.23
C GLY A 189 -36.21 17.44 24.00
N GLY A 190 -35.99 18.12 25.13
CA GLY A 190 -37.02 18.91 25.75
C GLY A 190 -37.16 18.76 27.26
N HIS A 191 -36.32 19.41 28.02
CA HIS A 191 -36.69 20.04 29.30
C HIS A 191 -35.66 21.14 29.63
N ALA A 192 -36.16 22.37 29.74
CA ALA A 192 -35.44 23.53 30.18
C ALA A 192 -35.10 23.44 31.68
N PRO A 193 -33.92 23.94 32.14
CA PRO A 193 -33.63 24.00 33.55
C PRO A 193 -34.32 25.21 34.22
N PRO A 194 -34.72 25.14 35.51
CA PRO A 194 -35.32 26.25 36.25
C PRO A 194 -34.33 27.30 36.66
N GLN A 195 -34.76 28.52 36.54
CA GLN A 195 -34.02 29.73 36.97
C GLN A 195 -33.87 29.77 38.52
N GLY A 196 -32.62 29.88 39.00
CA GLY A 196 -32.27 30.16 40.39
C GLY A 196 -31.71 31.59 40.55
N ARG A 197 -32.26 32.34 41.52
CA ARG A 197 -32.06 33.74 41.85
C ARG A 197 -30.64 34.10 42.35
N PRO A 198 -30.25 35.40 42.30
CA PRO A 198 -28.92 35.91 42.67
C PRO A 198 -28.80 36.23 44.16
N ALA A 199 -27.59 36.21 44.72
CA ALA A 199 -27.21 36.74 46.01
C ALA A 199 -25.97 37.68 45.91
N PRO A 200 -25.76 38.58 46.88
CA PRO A 200 -25.46 39.96 46.59
C PRO A 200 -23.98 40.40 46.76
N HIS A 201 -23.77 41.68 46.34
CA HIS A 201 -22.56 42.45 46.36
C HIS A 201 -21.82 42.54 47.70
N GLY A 202 -20.48 42.59 47.66
CA GLY A 202 -19.61 43.07 48.70
C GLY A 202 -18.42 43.82 48.11
N GLN A 203 -18.29 45.07 48.55
CA GLN A 203 -17.42 46.15 48.04
C GLN A 203 -15.93 45.98 48.40
N ALA A 204 -15.08 46.42 47.48
CA ALA A 204 -14.04 47.47 47.55
C ALA A 204 -12.92 47.38 48.62
N GLY A 205 -11.71 47.53 48.15
CA GLY A 205 -10.53 47.95 48.92
C GLY A 205 -9.29 48.11 48.09
N LEU A 206 -9.05 49.29 47.58
CA LEU A 206 -7.77 49.75 47.01
C LEU A 206 -6.72 49.79 48.10
N HIS A 207 -5.48 49.48 47.89
CA HIS A 207 -4.32 50.29 48.14
C HIS A 207 -3.01 49.78 47.57
N ASP A 208 -2.33 50.69 47.03
CA ASP A 208 -1.04 50.93 46.44
C ASP A 208 0.18 50.48 47.29
N GLN A 209 1.31 50.38 46.59
CA GLN A 209 2.69 50.78 46.86
C GLN A 209 3.79 49.71 46.98
N ALA A 210 4.67 49.84 45.97
CA ALA A 210 6.14 49.98 46.07
C ALA A 210 7.01 48.83 46.60
N SER A 211 7.90 48.34 45.69
CA SER A 211 9.21 47.74 45.98
C SER A 211 10.12 48.73 46.75
N PRO A 212 11.25 48.36 47.40
CA PRO A 212 12.38 47.65 46.79
C PRO A 212 13.32 46.85 47.73
N HIS A 213 14.38 46.25 47.11
CA HIS A 213 15.73 45.90 47.59
C HIS A 213 16.03 44.51 48.18
N SER A 214 16.80 43.82 47.31
CA SER A 214 18.06 43.07 47.56
C SER A 214 18.47 42.73 49.01
N GLN A 215 18.81 41.44 49.21
CA GLN A 215 20.06 41.06 49.89
C GLN A 215 20.40 39.57 49.70
N SER A 216 21.71 39.34 49.62
CA SER A 216 22.48 38.14 49.24
C SER A 216 22.43 36.99 50.24
N ALA A 217 22.54 35.80 49.73
CA ALA A 217 23.19 34.53 50.16
C ALA A 217 23.43 34.22 51.68
N PRO A 218 23.49 32.93 52.07
CA PRO A 218 24.75 32.21 51.95
C PRO A 218 24.65 30.71 51.56
N HIS A 219 25.82 30.20 51.11
CA HIS A 219 26.17 28.86 50.79
C HIS A 219 25.70 27.77 51.79
N ALA A 220 25.12 26.67 51.29
CA ALA A 220 25.01 25.42 51.99
C ALA A 220 25.84 24.33 51.23
N GLN A 221 26.61 23.59 52.00
CA GLN A 221 27.52 22.53 51.59
C GLN A 221 26.80 21.32 51.03
N PRO A 222 27.44 20.50 50.14
CA PRO A 222 26.86 19.28 49.59
C PRO A 222 26.84 18.12 50.60
N ALA A 223 25.70 17.42 50.65
CA ALA A 223 25.53 16.16 51.37
C ALA A 223 26.16 14.99 50.62
N PRO A 224 26.58 13.88 51.32
CA PRO A 224 27.35 12.82 50.74
C PRO A 224 26.51 11.88 49.83
N LEU A 225 27.15 11.39 48.78
CA LEU A 225 26.63 10.44 47.81
C LEU A 225 26.14 9.14 48.47
N GLY A 226 24.84 8.87 48.36
CA GLY A 226 24.23 7.57 48.69
C GLY A 226 24.57 6.53 47.63
N GLN A 227 24.86 5.30 48.09
CA GLN A 227 25.16 4.14 47.25
C GLN A 227 24.00 3.81 46.28
N PRO A 228 24.28 3.32 45.04
CA PRO A 228 23.23 2.92 44.11
C PRO A 228 22.50 1.66 44.64
N ALA A 229 21.15 1.72 44.53
CA ALA A 229 20.29 0.57 44.79
C ALA A 229 20.49 -0.48 43.66
N PRO A 230 20.32 -1.78 43.98
CA PRO A 230 20.49 -2.84 42.99
C PRO A 230 19.43 -2.74 41.91
N LEU A 231 19.88 -2.86 40.66
CA LEU A 231 19.05 -2.93 39.46
C LEU A 231 18.03 -4.08 39.59
N GLY A 232 16.76 -3.73 39.70
CA GLY A 232 15.66 -4.68 39.62
C GLY A 232 15.68 -5.37 38.25
N GLN A 233 15.55 -6.67 38.24
CA GLN A 233 15.38 -7.49 37.04
C GLN A 233 14.15 -6.97 36.25
N PRO A 234 14.21 -6.92 34.92
CA PRO A 234 13.03 -6.59 34.13
C PRO A 234 11.98 -7.69 34.34
N ALA A 235 10.76 -7.29 34.68
CA ALA A 235 9.62 -8.18 34.74
C ALA A 235 9.37 -8.74 33.32
N PRO A 236 8.97 -10.01 33.19
CA PRO A 236 8.61 -10.57 31.91
C PRO A 236 7.39 -9.80 31.38
N HIS A 237 7.54 -9.17 30.20
CA HIS A 237 6.44 -8.58 29.46
C HIS A 237 5.55 -9.72 28.91
N ASP A 238 4.68 -10.23 29.74
CA ASP A 238 3.52 -11.01 29.31
C ASP A 238 2.36 -10.02 29.14
N GLN A 239 2.39 -9.28 28.04
CA GLN A 239 1.21 -8.55 27.57
C GLN A 239 0.47 -9.46 26.60
N SER A 240 -0.33 -10.38 27.15
CA SER A 240 -1.47 -10.94 26.44
C SER A 240 -2.39 -9.78 26.09
N VAL A 241 -2.28 -9.29 24.84
CA VAL A 241 -3.22 -8.35 24.26
C VAL A 241 -4.59 -9.05 24.27
N SER A 242 -5.46 -8.62 25.15
CA SER A 242 -6.86 -9.00 25.16
C SER A 242 -7.47 -8.56 23.84
N PHE A 243 -7.56 -9.46 22.86
CA PHE A 243 -8.25 -9.25 21.61
C PHE A 243 -9.72 -8.90 21.93
N GLY A 244 -10.16 -7.71 21.50
CA GLY A 244 -11.56 -7.34 21.57
C GLY A 244 -12.39 -8.42 20.88
N GLN A 245 -13.44 -8.91 21.55
CA GLN A 245 -14.36 -9.89 20.97
C GLN A 245 -14.92 -9.30 19.67
N SER A 246 -14.73 -10.02 18.54
CA SER A 246 -15.35 -9.66 17.26
C SER A 246 -16.87 -9.70 17.45
N THR A 247 -17.51 -8.56 17.20
CA THR A 247 -18.96 -8.49 17.32
C THR A 247 -19.61 -9.09 16.07
N PRO A 248 -20.86 -9.60 16.15
CA PRO A 248 -21.61 -10.05 14.97
C PRO A 248 -21.71 -8.96 13.87
N LEU A 249 -21.64 -7.68 14.24
CA LEU A 249 -21.65 -6.54 13.33
C LEU A 249 -20.36 -6.46 12.48
N ASP A 250 -19.21 -6.82 13.04
CA ASP A 250 -17.93 -6.80 12.30
C ASP A 250 -17.87 -7.88 11.23
N SER A 251 -18.45 -9.04 11.51
CA SER A 251 -18.59 -10.15 10.57
C SER A 251 -19.48 -9.79 9.38
N LEU A 252 -20.61 -9.13 9.63
CA LEU A 252 -21.53 -8.64 8.59
C LEU A 252 -20.86 -7.53 7.74
N ASP A 253 -20.04 -6.67 8.34
CA ASP A 253 -19.31 -5.64 7.64
C ASP A 253 -18.28 -6.26 6.68
N LEU A 254 -17.56 -7.32 7.06
CA LEU A 254 -16.64 -8.03 6.15
C LEU A 254 -17.39 -8.59 4.93
N VAL A 255 -18.49 -9.29 5.13
CA VAL A 255 -19.31 -9.89 4.06
C VAL A 255 -19.81 -8.82 3.08
N GLY A 256 -20.36 -7.73 3.61
CA GLY A 256 -20.81 -6.59 2.80
C GLY A 256 -19.68 -5.94 1.98
N ARG A 257 -18.48 -5.82 2.56
CA ARG A 257 -17.32 -5.28 1.86
C ARG A 257 -16.74 -6.22 0.82
N VAL A 258 -16.78 -7.52 1.05
CA VAL A 258 -16.40 -8.51 0.02
C VAL A 258 -17.34 -8.40 -1.16
N ALA A 259 -18.66 -8.35 -0.94
CA ALA A 259 -19.63 -8.17 -2.00
C ALA A 259 -19.41 -6.86 -2.79
N ASP A 260 -19.17 -5.73 -2.10
CA ASP A 260 -18.84 -4.45 -2.74
C ASP A 260 -17.53 -4.54 -3.54
N SER A 261 -16.50 -5.17 -2.99
CA SER A 261 -15.20 -5.34 -3.66
C SER A 261 -15.32 -6.17 -4.94
N VAL A 262 -16.04 -7.31 -4.89
CA VAL A 262 -16.29 -8.17 -6.06
C VAL A 262 -17.04 -7.42 -7.15
N ARG A 263 -18.13 -6.73 -6.81
CA ARG A 263 -18.90 -5.95 -7.76
C ARG A 263 -18.06 -4.89 -8.47
N ARG A 264 -17.21 -4.15 -7.73
CA ARG A 264 -16.33 -3.14 -8.30
C ARG A 264 -15.25 -3.75 -9.19
N VAL A 265 -14.61 -4.83 -8.76
CA VAL A 265 -13.62 -5.54 -9.58
C VAL A 265 -14.24 -6.03 -10.89
N ALA A 266 -15.47 -6.59 -10.85
CA ALA A 266 -16.18 -7.01 -12.05
C ALA A 266 -16.41 -5.83 -13.02
N GLY A 267 -16.85 -4.68 -12.51
CA GLY A 267 -16.99 -3.46 -13.30
C GLY A 267 -15.67 -3.00 -13.93
N PHE A 268 -14.59 -2.95 -13.14
CA PHE A 268 -13.27 -2.56 -13.64
C PHE A 268 -12.75 -3.50 -14.73
N ILE A 269 -12.91 -4.83 -14.55
CA ILE A 269 -12.53 -5.82 -15.56
C ILE A 269 -13.35 -5.62 -16.84
N ALA A 270 -14.67 -5.43 -16.73
CA ALA A 270 -15.55 -5.21 -17.88
C ALA A 270 -15.13 -3.96 -18.67
N GLU A 271 -14.97 -2.81 -18.00
CA GLU A 271 -14.56 -1.55 -18.64
C GLU A 271 -13.16 -1.67 -19.29
N ARG A 272 -12.21 -2.29 -18.59
CA ARG A 272 -10.84 -2.45 -19.08
C ARG A 272 -10.75 -3.45 -20.23
N ARG A 273 -11.62 -4.43 -20.33
CA ARG A 273 -11.70 -5.35 -21.48
C ARG A 273 -12.22 -4.67 -22.74
N VAL A 274 -13.10 -3.69 -22.60
CA VAL A 274 -13.57 -2.86 -23.74
C VAL A 274 -12.43 -1.96 -24.23
N GLN A 275 -11.64 -1.39 -23.32
CA GLN A 275 -10.53 -0.48 -23.64
C GLN A 275 -9.24 -0.92 -22.93
N PRO A 276 -8.56 -1.98 -23.42
CA PRO A 276 -7.38 -2.53 -22.74
C PRO A 276 -6.11 -1.67 -22.87
N GLY A 277 -6.03 -0.75 -23.83
CA GLY A 277 -4.88 0.12 -24.04
C GLY A 277 -4.57 0.99 -22.82
N ASP A 278 -3.29 1.22 -22.54
CA ASP A 278 -2.85 2.10 -21.44
C ASP A 278 -2.91 3.58 -21.83
N ALA A 279 -2.94 4.48 -20.84
CA ALA A 279 -2.86 5.92 -21.06
C ALA A 279 -1.50 6.32 -21.68
N PRO A 280 -1.42 7.40 -22.48
CA PRO A 280 -0.14 7.90 -23.02
C PRO A 280 0.85 8.34 -21.95
N ASP A 281 0.38 8.84 -20.82
CA ASP A 281 1.18 9.13 -19.62
C ASP A 281 1.49 7.81 -18.93
N LEU A 282 2.75 7.36 -18.99
CA LEU A 282 3.18 6.05 -18.47
C LEU A 282 3.07 5.93 -16.96
N PHE A 283 3.33 7.04 -16.23
CA PHE A 283 3.13 7.08 -14.79
C PHE A 283 1.64 6.88 -14.46
N LEU A 284 0.77 7.62 -15.11
CA LEU A 284 -0.68 7.51 -14.88
C LEU A 284 -1.21 6.12 -15.28
N ALA A 285 -0.73 5.56 -16.39
CA ALA A 285 -1.08 4.20 -16.81
C ALA A 285 -0.75 3.16 -15.74
N ALA A 286 0.41 3.28 -15.10
CA ALA A 286 0.83 2.40 -14.01
C ALA A 286 -0.02 2.58 -12.75
N GLU A 287 -0.38 3.81 -12.40
CA GLU A 287 -1.29 4.10 -11.27
C GLU A 287 -2.70 3.54 -11.48
N GLN A 288 -3.14 3.44 -12.71
CA GLN A 288 -4.44 2.89 -13.12
C GLN A 288 -4.43 1.36 -13.30
N ALA A 289 -3.27 0.70 -13.23
CA ALA A 289 -3.13 -0.72 -13.53
C ALA A 289 -3.59 -1.66 -12.39
N LEU A 290 -3.74 -1.15 -11.17
CA LEU A 290 -4.03 -1.96 -9.98
C LEU A 290 -5.52 -2.41 -9.93
N VAL A 291 -5.97 -3.13 -10.95
CA VAL A 291 -7.39 -3.52 -11.14
C VAL A 291 -7.88 -4.45 -10.02
N LEU A 292 -7.10 -5.48 -9.67
CA LEU A 292 -7.49 -6.49 -8.68
C LEU A 292 -7.20 -6.06 -7.22
N GLY A 293 -6.33 -5.07 -7.03
CA GLY A 293 -5.93 -4.58 -5.70
C GLY A 293 -4.85 -5.41 -5.02
N HIS A 294 -4.77 -5.29 -3.69
CA HIS A 294 -3.75 -5.99 -2.90
C HIS A 294 -4.09 -7.48 -2.77
N PRO A 295 -3.21 -8.39 -3.20
CA PRO A 295 -3.51 -9.83 -3.28
C PRO A 295 -3.63 -10.52 -1.92
N LEU A 296 -3.21 -9.87 -0.84
CA LEU A 296 -3.27 -10.33 0.55
C LEU A 296 -4.10 -9.36 1.41
N HIS A 297 -5.21 -8.90 0.84
CA HIS A 297 -6.23 -8.11 1.54
C HIS A 297 -7.62 -8.66 1.21
N PRO A 298 -8.51 -8.91 2.20
CA PRO A 298 -9.81 -9.55 1.96
C PRO A 298 -10.77 -8.70 1.12
N THR A 299 -10.67 -7.38 1.18
CA THR A 299 -11.59 -6.44 0.53
C THR A 299 -10.86 -5.28 -0.17
N PRO A 300 -9.93 -5.58 -1.12
CA PRO A 300 -8.97 -4.57 -1.61
C PRO A 300 -9.60 -3.43 -2.40
N LYS A 301 -10.82 -3.63 -2.95
CA LYS A 301 -11.53 -2.64 -3.78
C LYS A 301 -12.85 -2.16 -3.20
N SER A 302 -13.18 -2.54 -1.96
CA SER A 302 -14.35 -1.99 -1.29
C SER A 302 -14.19 -0.47 -1.09
N ARG A 303 -15.24 0.26 -1.47
CA ARG A 303 -15.36 1.73 -1.36
C ARG A 303 -16.78 2.08 -0.98
N VAL A 304 -17.21 1.58 0.17
CA VAL A 304 -18.56 1.83 0.70
C VAL A 304 -18.80 3.32 0.83
N GLY A 305 -19.92 3.81 0.32
CA GLY A 305 -20.27 5.25 0.29
C GLY A 305 -20.10 5.92 -1.08
N LEU A 306 -19.53 5.22 -2.09
CA LEU A 306 -19.56 5.67 -3.49
C LEU A 306 -20.72 5.02 -4.25
N SER A 307 -21.50 5.82 -4.96
CA SER A 307 -22.40 5.34 -6.01
C SER A 307 -21.59 4.78 -7.20
N GLU A 308 -22.24 4.07 -8.12
CA GLU A 308 -21.56 3.55 -9.32
C GLU A 308 -21.00 4.67 -10.20
N ALA A 309 -21.73 5.76 -10.39
CA ALA A 309 -21.28 6.91 -11.16
C ALA A 309 -20.07 7.60 -10.51
N GLU A 310 -20.07 7.73 -9.18
CA GLU A 310 -18.94 8.27 -8.43
C GLU A 310 -17.73 7.33 -8.48
N ALA A 311 -17.96 6.01 -8.45
CA ALA A 311 -16.88 5.04 -8.60
C ALA A 311 -16.18 5.17 -9.95
N GLN A 312 -16.92 5.37 -11.03
CA GLN A 312 -16.34 5.62 -12.36
C GLN A 312 -15.51 6.91 -12.40
N LEU A 313 -16.01 7.98 -11.79
CA LEU A 313 -15.32 9.27 -11.77
C LEU A 313 -14.06 9.27 -10.88
N TYR A 314 -14.12 8.59 -9.73
CA TYR A 314 -13.11 8.72 -8.67
C TYR A 314 -12.19 7.52 -8.55
N SER A 315 -12.37 6.48 -9.39
CA SER A 315 -11.51 5.29 -9.36
C SER A 315 -10.42 5.35 -10.43
N PRO A 316 -9.15 5.14 -10.05
CA PRO A 316 -8.05 5.04 -11.02
C PRO A 316 -8.25 3.84 -11.96
N GLU A 317 -8.82 2.75 -11.48
CA GLU A 317 -9.07 1.52 -12.24
C GLU A 317 -9.99 1.77 -13.45
N SER A 318 -11.00 2.63 -13.28
CA SER A 318 -11.91 3.11 -14.36
C SER A 318 -11.32 4.28 -15.15
N ARG A 319 -10.08 4.66 -14.93
CA ARG A 319 -9.44 5.85 -15.52
C ARG A 319 -10.22 7.13 -15.24
N GLY A 320 -10.77 7.23 -14.02
CA GLY A 320 -11.57 8.36 -13.59
C GLY A 320 -10.88 9.70 -13.78
N SER A 321 -11.68 10.72 -13.99
CA SER A 321 -11.21 12.10 -14.19
C SER A 321 -12.26 13.07 -13.71
N PHE A 322 -11.89 14.04 -12.87
CA PHE A 322 -12.82 15.00 -12.30
C PHE A 322 -12.16 16.34 -12.00
N ARG A 323 -12.97 17.40 -11.99
CA ARG A 323 -12.54 18.72 -11.53
C ARG A 323 -12.55 18.73 -10.01
N LEU A 324 -11.50 19.32 -9.41
CA LEU A 324 -11.48 19.56 -7.97
C LEU A 324 -12.51 20.63 -7.60
N HIS A 325 -13.07 20.49 -6.41
CA HIS A 325 -13.86 21.53 -5.77
C HIS A 325 -12.92 22.46 -5.00
N TRP A 326 -13.21 23.75 -4.98
CA TRP A 326 -12.34 24.74 -4.34
C TRP A 326 -13.09 25.49 -3.25
N LEU A 327 -12.42 25.68 -2.14
CA LEU A 327 -12.86 26.58 -1.07
C LEU A 327 -11.91 27.76 -0.97
N ALA A 328 -12.46 28.96 -0.73
CA ALA A 328 -11.67 30.10 -0.24
C ALA A 328 -11.59 30.01 1.29
N VAL A 329 -10.39 30.07 1.85
CA VAL A 329 -10.11 29.97 3.28
C VAL A 329 -9.60 31.33 3.78
N ALA A 330 -10.28 31.91 4.77
CA ALA A 330 -9.86 33.16 5.38
C ALA A 330 -8.53 33.01 6.14
N PRO A 331 -7.65 34.03 6.16
CA PRO A 331 -6.35 33.94 6.83
C PRO A 331 -6.41 33.55 8.31
N SER A 332 -7.49 33.95 9.01
CA SER A 332 -7.69 33.69 10.44
C SER A 332 -7.91 32.22 10.80
N VAL A 333 -8.28 31.38 9.81
CA VAL A 333 -8.53 29.95 10.00
C VAL A 333 -7.66 29.09 9.07
N LEU A 334 -6.66 29.70 8.43
CA LEU A 334 -5.70 29.04 7.58
C LEU A 334 -4.47 28.61 8.37
N SER A 335 -4.05 27.36 8.18
CA SER A 335 -2.76 26.85 8.65
C SER A 335 -2.00 26.26 7.46
N THR A 336 -0.75 26.69 7.28
CA THR A 336 0.09 26.26 6.16
C THR A 336 1.52 26.07 6.57
N ASP A 337 2.26 25.25 5.83
CA ASP A 337 3.70 25.22 5.87
C ASP A 337 4.25 24.94 4.47
N SER A 338 5.40 25.53 4.14
CA SER A 338 6.06 25.30 2.87
C SER A 338 7.57 25.39 3.00
N ALA A 339 8.23 24.38 2.42
CA ALA A 339 9.66 24.36 2.11
C ALA A 339 9.88 24.22 0.59
N TRP A 340 8.83 24.37 -0.22
CA TRP A 340 8.93 24.42 -1.68
C TRP A 340 9.77 25.61 -2.11
N THR A 341 10.78 25.39 -2.94
CA THR A 341 11.65 26.46 -3.39
C THR A 341 11.70 26.54 -4.90
N GLU A 342 11.59 27.76 -5.42
CA GLU A 342 11.83 28.09 -6.82
C GLU A 342 12.91 29.16 -6.91
N ARG A 343 13.95 28.92 -7.70
CA ARG A 343 15.07 29.88 -7.86
C ARG A 343 15.64 30.38 -6.52
N GLY A 344 15.74 29.46 -5.54
CA GLY A 344 16.29 29.76 -4.22
C GLY A 344 15.36 30.51 -3.25
N ARG A 345 14.10 30.74 -3.62
CA ARG A 345 13.10 31.39 -2.75
C ARG A 345 12.01 30.41 -2.36
N VAL A 346 11.58 30.44 -1.12
CA VAL A 346 10.42 29.66 -0.65
C VAL A 346 9.15 30.21 -1.32
N VAL A 347 8.33 29.31 -1.87
CA VAL A 347 7.02 29.63 -2.42
C VAL A 347 5.96 29.23 -1.40
N PRO A 348 5.13 30.15 -0.92
CA PRO A 348 4.03 29.85 0.00
C PRO A 348 3.06 28.82 -0.56
N ALA A 349 2.50 27.98 0.31
CA ALA A 349 1.60 26.90 -0.08
C ALA A 349 0.32 27.45 -0.76
N GLU A 350 -0.23 28.55 -0.29
CA GLU A 350 -1.38 29.24 -0.88
C GLU A 350 -1.10 29.77 -2.30
N GLN A 351 0.14 30.18 -2.58
CA GLN A 351 0.53 30.55 -3.93
C GLN A 351 0.61 29.35 -4.86
N LEU A 352 1.09 28.20 -4.35
CA LEU A 352 1.13 26.95 -5.12
C LEU A 352 -0.28 26.48 -5.48
N THR A 353 -1.21 26.48 -4.53
CA THR A 353 -2.59 26.03 -4.81
C THR A 353 -3.32 26.98 -5.74
N ALA A 354 -3.14 28.30 -5.62
CA ALA A 354 -3.70 29.28 -6.56
C ALA A 354 -3.20 29.05 -8.00
N ARG A 355 -1.91 28.77 -8.18
CA ARG A 355 -1.35 28.42 -9.52
C ARG A 355 -1.92 27.10 -10.06
N LEU A 356 -2.13 26.09 -9.20
CA LEU A 356 -2.68 24.80 -9.59
C LEU A 356 -4.16 24.86 -9.93
N ALA A 357 -4.91 25.76 -9.31
CA ALA A 357 -6.29 26.06 -9.68
C ALA A 357 -6.39 26.60 -11.11
N GLY A 358 -5.41 27.39 -11.51
CA GLY A 358 -5.39 28.05 -12.82
C GLY A 358 -6.17 29.39 -12.83
N PRO A 359 -6.20 30.07 -13.98
CA PRO A 359 -6.85 31.35 -14.09
C PRO A 359 -8.38 31.26 -13.94
N GLY A 360 -8.99 32.34 -13.47
CA GLY A 360 -10.45 32.47 -13.41
C GLY A 360 -11.13 31.86 -12.19
N LEU A 361 -10.38 31.35 -11.20
CA LEU A 361 -10.97 31.02 -9.90
C LEU A 361 -11.41 32.31 -9.22
N PRO A 362 -12.71 32.43 -8.79
CA PRO A 362 -13.21 33.66 -8.15
C PRO A 362 -12.76 33.74 -6.66
N LEU A 363 -11.44 33.75 -6.46
CA LEU A 363 -10.83 33.81 -5.13
C LEU A 363 -10.84 35.24 -4.61
N PRO A 364 -11.48 35.56 -3.47
CA PRO A 364 -11.45 36.88 -2.88
C PRO A 364 -10.04 37.27 -2.43
N ASP A 365 -9.77 38.58 -2.43
CA ASP A 365 -8.48 39.10 -1.97
C ASP A 365 -8.17 38.69 -0.52
N GLY A 366 -6.98 38.22 -0.30
CA GLY A 366 -6.50 37.75 1.00
C GLY A 366 -6.91 36.33 1.40
N TYR A 367 -7.80 35.67 0.64
CA TYR A 367 -8.16 34.27 0.91
C TYR A 367 -7.18 33.31 0.22
N ALA A 368 -7.03 32.12 0.81
CA ALA A 368 -6.26 31.02 0.21
C ALA A 368 -7.19 30.05 -0.50
N ALA A 369 -6.75 29.52 -1.64
CA ALA A 369 -7.49 28.50 -2.40
C ALA A 369 -7.16 27.09 -1.87
N LEU A 370 -8.13 26.40 -1.26
CA LEU A 370 -8.01 25.01 -0.81
C LEU A 370 -8.71 24.08 -1.81
N PRO A 371 -7.97 23.18 -2.48
CA PRO A 371 -8.57 22.12 -3.30
C PRO A 371 -9.14 21.02 -2.41
N VAL A 372 -10.35 20.58 -2.70
CA VAL A 372 -11.04 19.52 -1.97
C VAL A 372 -11.57 18.49 -2.94
N HIS A 373 -11.53 17.22 -2.56
CA HIS A 373 -12.20 16.16 -3.33
C HIS A 373 -13.72 16.39 -3.31
N PRO A 374 -14.45 16.35 -4.46
CA PRO A 374 -15.90 16.66 -4.49
C PRO A 374 -16.71 15.83 -3.51
N TRP A 375 -16.41 14.52 -3.40
CA TRP A 375 -17.04 13.63 -2.43
C TRP A 375 -16.77 14.08 -0.98
N GLN A 376 -15.52 14.47 -0.68
CA GLN A 376 -15.14 14.90 0.66
C GLN A 376 -15.91 16.16 1.10
N LEU A 377 -16.02 17.13 0.21
CA LEU A 377 -16.77 18.35 0.55
C LEU A 377 -18.24 18.06 0.87
N ARG A 378 -18.89 17.17 0.10
CA ARG A 378 -20.25 16.73 0.39
C ARG A 378 -20.39 16.17 1.79
N GLU A 379 -19.41 15.35 2.23
CA GLU A 379 -19.43 14.71 3.55
C GLU A 379 -19.09 15.67 4.71
N VAL A 380 -18.15 16.60 4.49
CA VAL A 380 -17.70 17.47 5.60
C VAL A 380 -18.53 18.74 5.78
N ARG A 381 -19.20 19.23 4.73
CA ARG A 381 -19.93 20.51 4.77
C ARG A 381 -21.02 20.58 5.84
N HIS A 382 -21.55 19.42 6.27
CA HIS A 382 -22.59 19.29 7.28
C HIS A 382 -22.02 19.03 8.68
N ARG A 383 -20.70 18.89 8.82
CA ARG A 383 -20.09 18.81 10.16
C ARG A 383 -20.24 20.15 10.86
N PRO A 384 -20.63 20.19 12.16
CA PRO A 384 -20.96 21.44 12.85
C PRO A 384 -19.89 22.52 12.72
N THR A 385 -18.61 22.17 12.89
CA THR A 385 -17.49 23.12 12.76
C THR A 385 -17.38 23.69 11.35
N VAL A 386 -17.52 22.86 10.31
CA VAL A 386 -17.41 23.30 8.92
C VAL A 386 -18.60 24.18 8.53
N ALA A 387 -19.82 23.81 8.94
CA ALA A 387 -21.03 24.60 8.71
C ALA A 387 -20.89 26.00 9.36
N ALA A 388 -20.44 26.06 10.61
CA ALA A 388 -20.21 27.34 11.29
C ALA A 388 -19.16 28.24 10.59
N LEU A 389 -18.09 27.64 10.05
CA LEU A 389 -17.08 28.40 9.26
C LEU A 389 -17.64 28.92 7.94
N LEU A 390 -18.51 28.15 7.27
CA LEU A 390 -19.21 28.58 6.05
C LEU A 390 -20.21 29.71 6.37
N ASP A 391 -21.02 29.55 7.41
CA ASP A 391 -22.00 30.56 7.82
C ASP A 391 -21.32 31.88 8.25
N ALA A 392 -20.13 31.79 8.86
CA ALA A 392 -19.35 32.98 9.25
C ALA A 392 -18.58 33.63 8.09
N GLY A 393 -18.63 33.07 6.87
CA GLY A 393 -17.86 33.52 5.73
C GLY A 393 -16.35 33.30 5.83
N LEU A 394 -15.89 32.50 6.83
CA LEU A 394 -14.49 32.14 6.99
C LEU A 394 -14.06 31.06 5.98
N LEU A 395 -15.03 30.30 5.47
CA LEU A 395 -14.92 29.44 4.29
C LEU A 395 -15.95 29.89 3.26
N LEU A 396 -15.55 29.95 1.97
CA LEU A 396 -16.47 30.23 0.87
C LEU A 396 -16.39 29.09 -0.16
N ASP A 397 -17.54 28.61 -0.59
CA ASP A 397 -17.64 27.57 -1.62
C ASP A 397 -17.50 28.21 -3.00
N LEU A 398 -16.38 27.95 -3.68
CA LEU A 398 -16.09 28.46 -5.02
C LEU A 398 -16.51 27.51 -6.14
N GLY A 399 -17.00 26.31 -5.79
CA GLY A 399 -17.43 25.31 -6.76
C GLY A 399 -16.28 24.53 -7.44
N PRO A 400 -16.63 23.65 -8.39
CA PRO A 400 -15.66 22.91 -9.19
C PRO A 400 -14.98 23.84 -10.20
N HIS A 401 -13.62 23.84 -10.25
CA HIS A 401 -12.86 24.72 -11.11
C HIS A 401 -11.61 24.07 -11.70
N GLY A 402 -11.14 24.62 -12.81
CA GLY A 402 -9.89 24.23 -13.47
C GLY A 402 -10.00 22.97 -14.33
N SER A 403 -8.86 22.51 -14.83
CA SER A 403 -8.76 21.29 -15.64
C SER A 403 -8.97 20.05 -14.76
N PRO A 404 -9.48 18.95 -15.36
CA PRO A 404 -9.67 17.70 -14.64
C PRO A 404 -8.36 17.12 -14.08
N TRP A 405 -8.47 16.39 -12.97
CA TRP A 405 -7.41 15.62 -12.33
C TRP A 405 -7.75 14.14 -12.34
N HIS A 406 -6.74 13.30 -12.39
CA HIS A 406 -6.86 11.84 -12.40
C HIS A 406 -6.46 11.27 -11.04
N PRO A 407 -7.28 10.41 -10.41
CA PRO A 407 -6.88 9.71 -9.19
C PRO A 407 -5.73 8.74 -9.46
N THR A 408 -4.79 8.66 -8.52
CA THR A 408 -3.72 7.64 -8.52
C THR A 408 -4.18 6.39 -7.77
N SER A 409 -3.34 5.38 -7.67
CA SER A 409 -3.64 4.11 -6.98
C SER A 409 -4.03 4.26 -5.50
N SER A 410 -3.68 5.40 -4.88
CA SER A 410 -4.12 5.74 -3.52
C SER A 410 -5.55 6.30 -3.45
N VAL A 411 -6.21 6.56 -4.59
CA VAL A 411 -7.51 7.19 -4.79
C VAL A 411 -7.53 8.67 -4.41
N ARG A 412 -7.00 9.04 -3.24
CA ARG A 412 -7.01 10.41 -2.70
C ARG A 412 -5.89 11.32 -3.22
N THR A 413 -4.83 10.76 -3.77
CA THR A 413 -3.81 11.56 -4.46
C THR A 413 -4.22 11.68 -5.92
N VAL A 414 -4.26 12.91 -6.40
CA VAL A 414 -4.64 13.21 -7.79
C VAL A 414 -3.46 13.74 -8.57
N HIS A 415 -3.35 13.30 -9.81
CA HIS A 415 -2.33 13.65 -10.77
C HIS A 415 -2.93 14.36 -11.98
N ARG A 416 -2.19 15.28 -12.56
CA ARG A 416 -2.47 15.90 -13.85
C ARG A 416 -1.18 15.94 -14.65
N THR A 417 -1.21 15.41 -15.86
CA THR A 417 -0.06 15.38 -16.76
C THR A 417 0.54 16.79 -16.92
N ALA A 418 1.86 16.90 -16.83
CA ALA A 418 2.63 18.14 -16.86
C ALA A 418 2.37 19.14 -15.70
N ALA A 419 1.55 18.82 -14.72
CA ALA A 419 1.47 19.66 -13.52
C ALA A 419 2.75 19.48 -12.65
N PRO A 420 3.30 20.56 -12.07
CA PRO A 420 4.51 20.49 -11.27
C PRO A 420 4.29 19.76 -9.93
N ALA A 421 3.04 19.58 -9.53
CA ALA A 421 2.66 18.93 -8.29
C ALA A 421 1.48 17.97 -8.48
N MET A 422 1.45 16.92 -7.68
CA MET A 422 0.28 16.14 -7.33
C MET A 422 -0.35 16.69 -6.06
N LEU A 423 -1.62 16.44 -5.84
CA LEU A 423 -2.35 16.86 -4.63
C LEU A 423 -2.82 15.62 -3.87
N LYS A 424 -2.33 15.42 -2.63
CA LYS A 424 -2.82 14.37 -1.73
C LYS A 424 -3.90 14.96 -0.84
N LEU A 425 -5.14 14.73 -1.21
CA LEU A 425 -6.33 15.28 -0.56
C LEU A 425 -6.73 14.43 0.65
N SER A 426 -7.44 15.00 1.60
CA SER A 426 -8.22 14.22 2.55
C SER A 426 -9.43 13.61 1.87
N LEU A 427 -9.74 12.35 2.22
CA LEU A 427 -10.86 11.59 1.68
C LEU A 427 -11.42 10.66 2.76
N GLY A 428 -12.58 10.98 3.33
CA GLY A 428 -13.21 10.26 4.45
C GLY A 428 -13.77 8.89 4.07
N LEU A 429 -13.55 8.42 2.85
CA LEU A 429 -13.86 7.05 2.46
C LEU A 429 -12.97 6.06 3.22
N ARG A 430 -13.58 4.98 3.71
CA ARG A 430 -12.83 3.85 4.22
C ARG A 430 -12.31 3.01 3.05
N ILE A 431 -10.99 3.05 2.85
CA ILE A 431 -10.28 2.29 1.83
C ILE A 431 -9.38 1.30 2.56
N THR A 432 -9.50 0.01 2.28
CA THR A 432 -8.87 -1.05 3.06
C THR A 432 -9.30 -0.99 4.53
N ASN A 433 -8.40 -0.79 5.48
CA ASN A 433 -8.68 -0.83 6.91
C ASN A 433 -8.83 0.56 7.58
N SER A 434 -8.73 1.67 6.81
CA SER A 434 -8.77 3.02 7.42
C SER A 434 -9.49 4.06 6.56
N ARG A 435 -9.98 5.11 7.20
CA ARG A 435 -10.36 6.35 6.53
C ARG A 435 -9.12 7.07 6.04
N ARG A 436 -9.24 7.82 4.95
CA ARG A 436 -8.08 8.47 4.30
C ARG A 436 -8.09 9.99 4.50
N GLU A 437 -8.53 10.49 5.66
CA GLU A 437 -8.32 11.87 6.08
C GLU A 437 -6.88 12.03 6.59
N ASN A 438 -6.19 13.10 6.22
CA ASN A 438 -4.82 13.34 6.69
C ASN A 438 -4.85 13.82 8.15
N LEU A 439 -3.89 13.37 8.94
CA LEU A 439 -3.68 13.87 10.29
C LEU A 439 -2.70 15.05 10.28
N ARG A 440 -2.84 15.99 11.20
CA ARG A 440 -1.95 17.16 11.28
C ARG A 440 -0.48 16.75 11.36
N LYS A 441 -0.14 15.76 12.19
CA LYS A 441 1.21 15.22 12.31
C LYS A 441 1.79 14.70 10.99
N GLU A 442 0.95 14.15 10.11
CA GLU A 442 1.38 13.67 8.80
C GLU A 442 1.68 14.81 7.82
N LEU A 443 0.95 15.93 7.93
CA LEU A 443 1.23 17.13 7.15
C LEU A 443 2.61 17.70 7.52
N HIS A 444 2.91 17.81 8.80
CA HIS A 444 4.22 18.25 9.29
C HIS A 444 5.34 17.31 8.86
N ARG A 445 5.12 15.99 8.97
CA ARG A 445 6.10 14.95 8.63
C ARG A 445 6.61 15.08 7.19
N GLY A 446 5.72 15.33 6.21
CA GLY A 446 6.11 15.49 4.81
C GLY A 446 7.10 16.63 4.59
N VAL A 447 6.83 17.81 5.17
CA VAL A 447 7.68 19.00 5.07
C VAL A 447 8.98 18.83 5.85
N GLU A 448 8.90 18.23 7.03
CA GLU A 448 10.06 17.95 7.88
C GLU A 448 11.06 17.01 7.19
N VAL A 449 10.59 15.89 6.61
CA VAL A 449 11.44 15.00 5.80
C VAL A 449 12.04 15.72 4.60
N HIS A 450 11.26 16.58 3.92
CA HIS A 450 11.80 17.39 2.82
C HIS A 450 12.94 18.31 3.30
N ARG A 451 12.77 18.99 4.45
CA ARG A 451 13.81 19.81 5.05
C ARG A 451 15.03 19.00 5.44
N LEU A 452 14.85 17.87 6.11
CA LEU A 452 15.93 16.98 6.51
C LEU A 452 16.78 16.53 5.33
N LEU A 453 16.14 16.09 4.25
CA LEU A 453 16.86 15.67 3.04
C LEU A 453 17.69 16.82 2.41
N ARG A 454 17.28 18.07 2.62
CA ARG A 454 18.01 19.25 2.14
C ARG A 454 19.18 19.68 3.03
N THR A 455 19.35 19.11 4.22
CA THR A 455 20.53 19.38 5.07
C THR A 455 21.82 18.74 4.55
N GLY A 456 21.78 18.08 3.40
CA GLY A 456 22.89 17.36 2.78
C GLY A 456 22.62 15.86 2.64
N LEU A 457 21.71 15.29 3.43
CA LEU A 457 21.43 13.85 3.44
C LEU A 457 21.03 13.32 2.04
N ALA A 458 20.26 14.07 1.27
CA ALA A 458 19.92 13.65 -0.11
C ALA A 458 21.15 13.61 -1.01
N MET A 459 22.12 14.51 -0.86
CA MET A 459 23.36 14.51 -1.65
C MET A 459 24.25 13.32 -1.26
N GLU A 460 24.37 13.03 0.04
CA GLU A 460 25.09 11.86 0.55
C GLU A 460 24.49 10.57 -0.04
N TRP A 461 23.16 10.45 0.01
CA TRP A 461 22.44 9.29 -0.52
C TRP A 461 22.61 9.13 -2.03
N GLN A 462 22.38 10.20 -2.79
CA GLN A 462 22.50 10.18 -4.25
C GLN A 462 23.92 10.01 -4.76
N ALA A 463 24.95 10.36 -3.97
CA ALA A 463 26.35 10.09 -4.31
C ALA A 463 26.62 8.56 -4.39
N VAL A 464 25.93 7.76 -3.56
CA VAL A 464 26.04 6.29 -3.54
C VAL A 464 24.97 5.63 -4.42
N HIS A 465 23.75 6.19 -4.42
CA HIS A 465 22.57 5.63 -5.06
C HIS A 465 21.87 6.66 -5.98
N PRO A 466 22.49 7.08 -7.10
CA PRO A 466 21.97 8.16 -7.94
C PRO A 466 20.62 7.86 -8.61
N GLY A 467 20.26 6.58 -8.72
CA GLY A 467 18.98 6.12 -9.28
C GLY A 467 17.79 6.22 -8.34
N PHE A 468 17.99 6.51 -7.04
CA PHE A 468 16.92 6.46 -6.05
C PHE A 468 16.70 7.80 -5.33
N ASP A 469 15.45 8.15 -5.03
CA ASP A 469 15.08 9.32 -4.23
C ASP A 469 13.68 9.13 -3.61
N ILE A 470 13.24 10.13 -2.83
CA ILE A 470 11.88 10.24 -2.28
C ILE A 470 11.08 11.25 -3.11
N VAL A 471 9.83 10.92 -3.44
CA VAL A 471 8.86 11.89 -3.94
C VAL A 471 8.48 12.82 -2.80
N ARG A 472 8.87 14.10 -2.91
CA ARG A 472 8.81 15.06 -1.81
C ARG A 472 7.42 15.61 -1.58
N ASP A 473 7.08 15.85 -0.32
CA ASP A 473 5.86 16.52 0.15
C ASP A 473 6.22 17.87 0.80
N PRO A 474 6.69 18.88 0.02
CA PRO A 474 7.32 20.09 0.54
C PRO A 474 6.35 21.13 1.08
N ALA A 475 5.03 20.98 0.91
CA ALA A 475 4.07 21.97 1.37
C ALA A 475 2.69 21.36 1.66
N TRP A 476 1.92 22.05 2.49
CA TRP A 476 0.54 21.71 2.79
C TRP A 476 -0.30 22.94 3.17
N LEU A 477 -1.62 22.82 2.97
CA LEU A 477 -2.64 23.73 3.51
C LEU A 477 -3.64 22.94 4.33
N ALA A 478 -4.18 23.57 5.39
CA ALA A 478 -5.24 23.00 6.18
C ALA A 478 -6.08 24.09 6.84
N VAL A 479 -7.31 23.73 7.21
CA VAL A 479 -8.21 24.60 7.98
C VAL A 479 -8.07 24.34 9.47
N THR A 480 -8.12 25.39 10.28
CA THR A 480 -8.24 25.35 11.74
C THR A 480 -9.56 25.97 12.16
N GLY A 481 -10.11 25.52 13.28
CA GLY A 481 -11.22 26.19 13.94
C GLY A 481 -10.77 27.51 14.57
N PRO A 482 -11.72 28.34 15.06
CA PRO A 482 -11.41 29.62 15.73
C PRO A 482 -10.51 29.46 16.96
N GLY A 483 -10.52 28.27 17.60
CA GLY A 483 -9.65 27.95 18.74
C GLY A 483 -8.25 27.45 18.35
N GLY A 484 -7.95 27.34 17.07
CA GLY A 484 -6.67 26.78 16.55
C GLY A 484 -6.67 25.26 16.36
N ASP A 485 -7.73 24.55 16.75
CA ASP A 485 -7.85 23.11 16.58
C ASP A 485 -7.95 22.73 15.09
N PRO A 486 -7.30 21.64 14.65
CA PRO A 486 -7.44 21.14 13.28
C PRO A 486 -8.90 20.83 12.93
N VAL A 487 -9.33 21.19 11.72
CA VAL A 487 -10.63 20.76 11.14
C VAL A 487 -10.38 19.56 10.25
N PRO A 488 -10.71 18.32 10.69
CA PRO A 488 -10.40 17.11 9.94
C PRO A 488 -11.08 17.08 8.56
N GLY A 489 -10.33 16.68 7.56
CA GLY A 489 -10.86 16.50 6.21
C GLY A 489 -10.82 17.73 5.32
N LEU A 490 -10.37 18.88 5.83
CA LEU A 490 -10.14 20.12 5.09
C LEU A 490 -8.65 20.47 5.06
N ASP A 491 -7.89 19.67 4.34
CA ASP A 491 -6.44 19.77 4.19
C ASP A 491 -5.98 19.19 2.87
N VAL A 492 -4.78 19.56 2.44
CA VAL A 492 -4.11 19.06 1.26
C VAL A 492 -2.59 19.06 1.45
N VAL A 493 -1.93 17.96 1.03
CA VAL A 493 -0.48 17.92 0.83
C VAL A 493 -0.18 18.24 -0.63
N ILE A 494 0.75 19.15 -0.85
CA ILE A 494 1.27 19.51 -2.18
C ILE A 494 2.53 18.68 -2.41
N ARG A 495 2.39 17.62 -3.18
CA ARG A 495 3.44 16.66 -3.50
C ARG A 495 4.17 17.06 -4.77
N HIS A 496 5.47 17.12 -4.73
CA HIS A 496 6.27 17.36 -5.95
C HIS A 496 6.02 16.26 -6.97
N ASN A 497 5.86 16.63 -8.24
CA ASN A 497 5.70 15.67 -9.34
C ASN A 497 7.02 15.55 -10.11
N PRO A 498 7.85 14.53 -9.84
CA PRO A 498 9.13 14.36 -10.52
C PRO A 498 9.01 13.60 -11.85
N PHE A 499 7.80 13.16 -12.24
CA PHE A 499 7.59 12.30 -13.39
C PHE A 499 7.10 13.09 -14.60
N GLY A 500 7.81 12.96 -15.72
CA GLY A 500 7.33 13.36 -17.03
C GLY A 500 6.43 12.30 -17.66
N PRO A 501 5.64 12.65 -18.68
CA PRO A 501 4.72 11.69 -19.33
C PRO A 501 5.43 10.52 -20.02
N ALA A 502 6.71 10.68 -20.39
CA ALA A 502 7.53 9.63 -21.02
C ALA A 502 8.33 8.79 -20.01
N ASP A 503 8.33 9.15 -18.72
CA ASP A 503 9.03 8.38 -17.70
C ASP A 503 8.28 7.09 -17.42
N ASP A 504 8.93 5.95 -17.68
CA ASP A 504 8.40 4.64 -17.33
C ASP A 504 8.55 4.41 -15.82
N ALA A 505 7.65 5.06 -15.06
CA ALA A 505 7.61 5.04 -13.60
C ALA A 505 6.35 4.31 -13.14
N CYS A 506 6.51 3.20 -12.42
CA CYS A 506 5.36 2.39 -11.99
C CYS A 506 5.49 1.96 -10.52
N CYS A 507 4.41 2.10 -9.75
CA CYS A 507 4.40 1.46 -8.43
C CYS A 507 4.46 -0.07 -8.59
N VAL A 508 5.22 -0.73 -7.71
CA VAL A 508 5.44 -2.18 -7.78
C VAL A 508 4.11 -2.94 -7.72
N ALA A 509 3.14 -2.46 -6.92
CA ALA A 509 1.81 -3.06 -6.86
C ALA A 509 1.09 -3.05 -8.22
N GLY A 510 1.17 -1.96 -8.99
CA GLY A 510 0.62 -1.87 -10.34
C GLY A 510 1.40 -2.69 -11.36
N LEU A 511 2.72 -2.81 -11.17
CA LEU A 511 3.60 -3.62 -12.00
C LEU A 511 3.23 -5.12 -11.96
N VAL A 512 2.95 -5.64 -10.75
CA VAL A 512 2.68 -7.07 -10.53
C VAL A 512 1.21 -7.45 -10.69
N SER A 513 0.29 -6.48 -10.69
CA SER A 513 -1.15 -6.74 -10.78
C SER A 513 -1.56 -7.12 -12.20
N PRO A 514 -2.23 -8.28 -12.41
CA PRO A 514 -2.84 -8.61 -13.69
C PRO A 514 -3.94 -7.59 -14.05
N ARG A 515 -3.98 -7.22 -15.33
CA ARG A 515 -5.00 -6.37 -15.92
C ARG A 515 -5.36 -6.84 -17.31
N PRO A 516 -6.55 -6.52 -17.87
CA PRO A 516 -6.88 -6.85 -19.25
C PRO A 516 -5.84 -6.27 -20.21
N TYR A 517 -5.24 -7.14 -21.00
CA TYR A 517 -4.18 -6.86 -21.94
C TYR A 517 -4.51 -7.47 -23.30
N ARG A 518 -4.22 -6.78 -24.37
CA ARG A 518 -4.34 -7.31 -25.73
C ARG A 518 -2.95 -7.28 -26.37
N ASP A 519 -2.48 -8.43 -26.84
CA ASP A 519 -1.23 -8.48 -27.59
C ASP A 519 -1.32 -7.53 -28.79
N ARG A 520 -0.42 -6.58 -28.84
CA ARG A 520 -0.27 -5.73 -30.03
C ARG A 520 0.30 -6.65 -31.10
N ALA A 521 -0.48 -6.92 -32.15
CA ALA A 521 0.03 -7.62 -33.33
C ALA A 521 1.35 -6.94 -33.76
N PRO A 522 2.41 -7.70 -34.12
CA PRO A 522 3.64 -7.10 -34.59
C PRO A 522 3.31 -6.10 -35.70
N ALA A 523 3.81 -4.89 -35.58
CA ALA A 523 3.61 -3.84 -36.57
C ALA A 523 4.28 -4.24 -37.90
N GLY A 524 3.55 -4.95 -38.73
CA GLY A 524 3.99 -5.55 -40.01
C GLY A 524 2.91 -5.60 -41.06
N GLY A 525 1.78 -4.88 -40.84
CA GLY A 525 0.80 -4.63 -41.89
C GLY A 525 0.85 -3.16 -42.34
N PRO A 526 0.63 -2.83 -43.63
CA PRO A 526 0.64 -1.47 -44.11
C PRO A 526 -0.42 -0.67 -43.36
N LEU A 527 -0.03 0.51 -42.86
CA LEU A 527 -0.92 1.50 -42.26
C LEU A 527 -2.00 1.80 -43.30
N ALA A 528 -3.24 1.40 -43.04
CA ALA A 528 -4.37 1.92 -43.75
C ALA A 528 -4.48 3.42 -43.38
N GLU A 529 -4.06 4.28 -44.29
CA GLU A 529 -4.33 5.72 -44.23
C GLU A 529 -5.85 5.92 -44.28
N GLY A 530 -6.45 6.15 -43.12
CA GLY A 530 -7.82 6.68 -43.06
C GLY A 530 -7.79 8.16 -43.41
N PRO A 531 -8.72 8.63 -44.24
CA PRO A 531 -8.75 10.02 -44.65
C PRO A 531 -9.16 10.93 -43.47
N PHE A 532 -8.28 11.86 -43.13
CA PHE A 532 -8.64 13.04 -42.33
C PHE A 532 -9.53 13.92 -43.24
N ALA A 533 -10.80 13.97 -42.92
CA ALA A 533 -11.69 15.01 -43.45
C ALA A 533 -11.75 16.13 -42.44
N ASP A 534 -11.20 17.27 -42.83
CA ASP A 534 -11.51 18.58 -42.24
C ASP A 534 -13.00 18.88 -42.49
N GLU A 535 -13.78 19.07 -41.43
CA GLU A 535 -15.03 19.80 -41.54
C GLU A 535 -15.23 20.77 -40.36
N PRO A 536 -15.85 21.95 -40.66
CA PRO A 536 -15.86 23.06 -39.70
C PRO A 536 -17.04 23.01 -38.76
N HIS A 537 -16.78 23.48 -37.53
CA HIS A 537 -17.82 23.64 -36.50
C HIS A 537 -18.93 24.62 -36.88
N PRO A 538 -20.21 24.28 -36.66
CA PRO A 538 -21.22 25.28 -36.39
C PRO A 538 -21.67 25.29 -34.92
N HIS A 539 -21.80 26.53 -34.43
CA HIS A 539 -22.46 26.83 -33.16
C HIS A 539 -23.92 26.34 -33.16
N GLY A 540 -24.33 25.65 -32.10
CA GLY A 540 -25.70 25.22 -31.92
C GLY A 540 -26.03 24.97 -30.45
N GLU A 541 -27.08 25.62 -30.03
CA GLU A 541 -27.58 25.77 -28.65
C GLU A 541 -27.92 24.47 -27.91
N HIS A 542 -27.72 24.51 -26.59
CA HIS A 542 -28.07 23.44 -25.65
C HIS A 542 -29.58 23.21 -25.56
N GLN A 543 -30.02 22.01 -25.91
CA GLN A 543 -31.27 21.43 -25.41
C GLN A 543 -30.95 20.12 -24.62
N ALA A 544 -31.42 20.08 -23.36
CA ALA A 544 -31.33 18.92 -22.51
C ALA A 544 -32.23 17.76 -23.01
N PRO A 545 -31.75 16.50 -22.95
CA PRO A 545 -32.63 15.38 -23.32
C PRO A 545 -33.53 15.00 -22.14
N ARG A 546 -34.84 14.87 -22.48
CA ARG A 546 -35.90 14.33 -21.61
C ARG A 546 -35.70 12.82 -21.41
N ILE A 547 -35.82 12.37 -20.15
CA ILE A 547 -35.81 10.99 -19.76
C ILE A 547 -37.19 10.37 -20.02
N PRO A 548 -37.27 9.23 -20.77
CA PRO A 548 -38.48 8.40 -20.75
C PRO A 548 -38.40 7.41 -19.57
N GLY A 549 -39.45 7.42 -18.74
CA GLY A 549 -39.58 6.43 -17.68
C GLY A 549 -39.87 5.04 -18.23
N GLN A 550 -39.04 4.07 -17.85
CA GLN A 550 -39.38 2.65 -17.93
C GLN A 550 -39.05 1.98 -16.61
N ARG A 551 -40.10 1.41 -16.02
CA ARG A 551 -40.00 0.47 -14.91
C ARG A 551 -39.26 -0.77 -15.40
N ALA A 552 -38.05 -1.02 -14.87
CA ALA A 552 -37.38 -2.28 -15.05
C ALA A 552 -37.82 -3.26 -13.98
N SER A 553 -38.55 -4.29 -14.40
CA SER A 553 -38.83 -5.50 -13.64
C SER A 553 -37.51 -6.29 -13.55
N LEU A 554 -37.20 -6.78 -12.37
CA LEU A 554 -36.08 -7.69 -12.12
C LEU A 554 -36.25 -8.97 -12.95
N PRO A 555 -35.25 -9.45 -13.66
CA PRO A 555 -35.27 -10.74 -14.34
C PRO A 555 -35.20 -11.86 -13.30
N GLY A 556 -36.23 -12.69 -13.25
CA GLY A 556 -36.25 -13.95 -12.52
C GLY A 556 -35.24 -14.93 -13.11
N TRP A 557 -34.59 -15.65 -12.23
CA TRP A 557 -33.71 -16.76 -12.55
C TRP A 557 -34.45 -17.85 -13.33
N ALA A 558 -34.12 -18.05 -14.60
CA ALA A 558 -34.56 -19.19 -15.37
C ALA A 558 -33.40 -20.23 -15.43
N PRO A 559 -33.71 -21.52 -15.21
CA PRO A 559 -32.65 -22.55 -15.30
C PRO A 559 -32.26 -22.80 -16.74
N HIS A 560 -30.96 -22.70 -17.00
CA HIS A 560 -30.37 -23.00 -18.30
C HIS A 560 -30.47 -24.51 -18.60
N HIS A 561 -30.96 -24.83 -19.79
CA HIS A 561 -31.02 -26.14 -20.36
C HIS A 561 -29.63 -26.79 -20.48
N HIS A 562 -29.57 -28.06 -20.10
CA HIS A 562 -28.43 -28.94 -20.31
C HIS A 562 -28.04 -29.02 -21.77
N ALA A 563 -26.79 -28.67 -22.08
CA ALA A 563 -26.15 -29.00 -23.35
C ALA A 563 -25.54 -30.40 -23.24
N ASP A 564 -25.76 -31.18 -24.25
CA ASP A 564 -25.33 -32.55 -24.44
C ASP A 564 -23.78 -32.69 -24.47
N PRO A 565 -23.15 -33.60 -23.72
CA PRO A 565 -21.70 -33.69 -23.62
C PRO A 565 -21.03 -34.61 -24.70
N GLN A 566 -21.52 -34.63 -25.93
CA GLN A 566 -20.90 -35.41 -27.00
C GLN A 566 -20.77 -34.60 -28.30
N ALA A 567 -19.75 -33.73 -28.37
CA ALA A 567 -19.16 -33.28 -29.63
C ALA A 567 -17.63 -33.24 -29.46
N PRO A 568 -16.85 -34.08 -30.22
CA PRO A 568 -15.40 -33.97 -30.20
C PRO A 568 -14.95 -32.80 -31.08
N GLY A 569 -14.14 -31.89 -30.56
CA GLY A 569 -13.37 -30.94 -31.36
C GLY A 569 -13.49 -29.47 -31.02
N HIS A 570 -13.12 -29.08 -29.80
CA HIS A 570 -12.74 -27.69 -29.52
C HIS A 570 -11.61 -27.64 -28.47
N ALA A 571 -10.53 -28.37 -28.72
CA ALA A 571 -9.23 -28.10 -28.10
C ALA A 571 -8.47 -27.15 -29.03
N ASP A 572 -7.85 -26.10 -28.41
CA ASP A 572 -6.92 -25.14 -29.02
C ASP A 572 -7.48 -23.93 -29.80
N ARG A 573 -8.50 -23.24 -29.29
CA ARG A 573 -8.62 -21.81 -29.59
C ARG A 573 -8.22 -21.03 -28.38
N LEU A 574 -7.10 -20.28 -28.48
CA LEU A 574 -6.76 -19.21 -27.56
C LEU A 574 -7.98 -18.28 -27.41
N PRO A 575 -8.29 -17.79 -26.20
CA PRO A 575 -9.45 -16.92 -25.99
C PRO A 575 -9.35 -15.71 -26.92
N GLU A 576 -10.38 -15.50 -27.76
CA GLU A 576 -10.50 -14.35 -28.67
C GLU A 576 -10.81 -13.05 -27.90
N GLY A 577 -10.05 -12.74 -26.85
CA GLY A 577 -10.29 -11.56 -26.00
C GLY A 577 -9.04 -11.08 -25.26
N PRO A 578 -9.12 -9.94 -24.58
CA PRO A 578 -8.03 -9.48 -23.73
C PRO A 578 -7.81 -10.48 -22.58
N VAL A 579 -6.60 -11.00 -22.45
CA VAL A 579 -6.16 -11.85 -21.33
C VAL A 579 -5.72 -10.99 -20.15
N MET A 580 -5.77 -11.55 -18.94
CA MET A 580 -5.25 -10.88 -17.74
C MET A 580 -3.74 -11.07 -17.67
N ARG A 581 -2.99 -9.98 -17.81
CA ARG A 581 -1.52 -10.01 -17.77
C ARG A 581 -0.99 -8.83 -16.96
N SER A 582 0.05 -9.06 -16.17
CA SER A 582 0.74 -7.99 -15.45
C SER A 582 1.79 -7.32 -16.33
N ARG A 583 2.12 -6.07 -16.03
CA ARG A 583 3.20 -5.36 -16.71
C ARG A 583 4.57 -6.01 -16.47
N LEU A 584 4.76 -6.66 -15.31
CA LEU A 584 5.94 -7.47 -15.02
C LEU A 584 6.08 -8.60 -16.05
N ALA A 585 5.00 -9.36 -16.28
CA ALA A 585 4.99 -10.44 -17.26
C ALA A 585 5.25 -9.95 -18.69
N GLU A 586 4.71 -8.79 -19.06
CA GLU A 586 4.98 -8.15 -20.36
C GLU A 586 6.45 -7.75 -20.50
N ALA A 587 7.03 -7.09 -19.48
CA ALA A 587 8.42 -6.65 -19.50
C ALA A 587 9.39 -7.84 -19.60
N VAL A 588 9.20 -8.86 -18.77
CA VAL A 588 10.05 -10.07 -18.76
C VAL A 588 9.93 -10.84 -20.08
N THR A 589 8.71 -10.97 -20.63
CA THR A 589 8.50 -11.67 -21.92
C THR A 589 9.15 -10.91 -23.08
N ARG A 590 9.02 -9.58 -23.12
CA ARG A 590 9.66 -8.72 -24.12
C ARG A 590 11.18 -8.80 -24.04
N LEU A 591 11.74 -8.70 -22.84
CA LEU A 591 13.19 -8.82 -22.59
C LEU A 591 13.72 -10.20 -22.98
N ALA A 592 13.00 -11.29 -22.68
CA ALA A 592 13.38 -12.63 -23.08
C ALA A 592 13.42 -12.76 -24.62
N GLY A 593 12.43 -12.20 -25.31
CA GLY A 593 12.40 -12.18 -26.77
C GLY A 593 13.52 -11.34 -27.38
N SER A 594 13.75 -10.12 -26.91
CA SER A 594 14.79 -9.22 -27.44
C SER A 594 16.20 -9.72 -27.16
N THR A 595 16.45 -10.29 -25.99
CA THR A 595 17.77 -10.85 -25.60
C THR A 595 18.00 -12.28 -26.06
N ARG A 596 16.96 -12.97 -26.55
CA ARG A 596 16.96 -14.40 -26.91
C ARG A 596 17.42 -15.31 -25.75
N ARG A 597 17.09 -14.94 -24.54
CA ARG A 597 17.45 -15.69 -23.32
C ARG A 597 16.22 -16.38 -22.72
N PRO A 598 16.41 -17.51 -22.00
CA PRO A 598 15.32 -18.14 -21.26
C PRO A 598 14.65 -17.16 -20.30
N ARG A 599 13.31 -17.19 -20.25
CA ARG A 599 12.49 -16.28 -19.44
C ARG A 599 12.91 -16.28 -17.96
N GLY A 600 13.16 -17.46 -17.36
CA GLY A 600 13.59 -17.55 -15.97
C GLY A 600 14.95 -16.88 -15.70
N ALA A 601 15.89 -16.93 -16.66
CA ALA A 601 17.19 -16.25 -16.53
C ALA A 601 17.04 -14.72 -16.61
N VAL A 602 16.17 -14.23 -17.50
CA VAL A 602 15.84 -12.80 -17.59
C VAL A 602 15.12 -12.33 -16.33
N ALA A 603 14.16 -13.10 -15.82
CA ALA A 603 13.45 -12.81 -14.58
C ALA A 603 14.41 -12.72 -13.37
N ALA A 604 15.35 -13.64 -13.26
CA ALA A 604 16.36 -13.61 -12.18
C ALA A 604 17.27 -12.38 -12.27
N GLU A 605 17.75 -12.02 -13.47
CA GLU A 605 18.54 -10.79 -13.67
C GLU A 605 17.71 -9.54 -13.36
N TRP A 606 16.46 -9.48 -13.83
CA TRP A 606 15.55 -8.38 -13.55
C TRP A 606 15.36 -8.18 -12.04
N PHE A 607 15.15 -9.27 -11.30
CA PHE A 607 15.02 -9.26 -9.86
C PHE A 607 16.30 -8.80 -9.15
N LEU A 608 17.48 -9.26 -9.57
CA LEU A 608 18.77 -8.82 -9.01
C LEU A 608 18.98 -7.31 -9.23
N ARG A 609 18.65 -6.78 -10.42
CA ARG A 609 18.69 -5.34 -10.69
C ARG A 609 17.71 -4.57 -9.79
N TYR A 610 16.52 -5.12 -9.54
CA TYR A 610 15.56 -4.54 -8.59
C TYR A 610 16.14 -4.45 -7.17
N LEU A 611 16.78 -5.50 -6.68
CA LEU A 611 17.42 -5.51 -5.36
C LEU A 611 18.48 -4.41 -5.24
N GLU A 612 19.34 -4.27 -6.26
CA GLU A 612 20.41 -3.26 -6.28
C GLU A 612 19.88 -1.82 -6.46
N GLN A 613 18.89 -1.61 -7.33
CA GLN A 613 18.43 -0.27 -7.69
C GLN A 613 17.35 0.29 -6.76
N VAL A 614 16.66 -0.59 -6.02
CA VAL A 614 15.51 -0.19 -5.17
C VAL A 614 15.72 -0.59 -3.71
N VAL A 615 16.08 -1.84 -3.43
CA VAL A 615 16.14 -2.33 -2.04
C VAL A 615 17.39 -1.84 -1.33
N ARG A 616 18.56 -1.92 -1.95
CA ARG A 616 19.81 -1.44 -1.36
C ARG A 616 19.80 0.04 -0.98
N PRO A 617 19.27 0.98 -1.80
CA PRO A 617 19.11 2.37 -1.40
C PRO A 617 18.25 2.60 -0.17
N VAL A 618 17.17 1.83 -0.03
CA VAL A 618 16.27 1.91 1.13
C VAL A 618 16.97 1.39 2.40
N LEU A 619 17.74 0.30 2.30
CA LEU A 619 18.57 -0.22 3.39
C LEU A 619 19.70 0.77 3.78
N TRP A 620 20.26 1.48 2.81
CA TRP A 620 21.27 2.51 3.06
C TRP A 620 20.71 3.65 3.93
N LEU A 621 19.50 4.11 3.65
CA LEU A 621 18.87 5.19 4.42
C LEU A 621 18.63 4.79 5.89
N ASP A 622 18.24 3.55 6.14
CA ASP A 622 18.11 3.02 7.51
C ASP A 622 19.49 2.91 8.19
N SER A 623 20.50 2.39 7.48
CA SER A 623 21.88 2.26 7.99
C SER A 623 22.50 3.60 8.36
N GLU A 624 22.52 4.55 7.43
CA GLU A 624 23.27 5.80 7.57
C GLU A 624 22.51 6.89 8.33
N ALA A 625 21.18 6.94 8.18
CA ALA A 625 20.37 7.97 8.80
C ALA A 625 19.40 7.45 9.88
N GLY A 626 19.24 6.13 10.06
CA GLY A 626 18.27 5.55 10.98
C GLY A 626 16.83 5.81 10.56
N ILE A 627 16.56 5.90 9.25
CA ILE A 627 15.24 6.18 8.69
C ILE A 627 14.75 4.97 7.92
N ALA A 628 13.88 4.19 8.52
CA ALA A 628 13.17 3.11 7.84
C ALA A 628 11.92 3.63 7.14
N LEU A 629 11.64 3.09 5.97
CA LEU A 629 10.53 3.51 5.11
C LEU A 629 9.43 2.44 5.07
N GLU A 630 8.18 2.86 5.07
CA GLU A 630 7.04 2.01 4.72
C GLU A 630 7.06 1.67 3.22
N ALA A 631 8.16 1.06 2.77
CA ALA A 631 8.45 0.79 1.37
C ALA A 631 7.73 -0.47 0.85
N HIS A 632 6.42 -0.59 1.13
CA HIS A 632 5.59 -1.63 0.53
C HIS A 632 5.38 -1.40 -0.97
N GLN A 633 4.83 -2.38 -1.69
CA GLN A 633 4.73 -2.36 -3.15
C GLN A 633 4.02 -1.12 -3.74
N GLN A 634 3.01 -0.54 -3.06
CA GLN A 634 2.32 0.66 -3.56
C GLN A 634 3.14 1.94 -3.36
N ASN A 635 3.91 2.03 -2.26
CA ASN A 635 4.75 3.20 -1.94
C ASN A 635 6.10 3.17 -2.65
N THR A 636 6.47 2.05 -3.25
CA THR A 636 7.70 1.91 -4.04
C THR A 636 7.38 2.07 -5.52
N VAL A 637 7.91 3.14 -6.12
CA VAL A 637 7.79 3.43 -7.56
C VAL A 637 9.09 3.04 -8.23
N LEU A 638 9.02 2.05 -9.10
CA LEU A 638 10.14 1.57 -9.91
C LEU A 638 10.28 2.43 -11.17
N LEU A 639 11.50 2.76 -11.52
CA LEU A 639 11.84 3.38 -12.80
C LEU A 639 12.42 2.30 -13.73
N LEU A 640 11.83 2.15 -14.90
CA LEU A 640 12.31 1.24 -15.94
C LEU A 640 13.08 2.02 -17.02
N ASP A 641 14.09 1.37 -17.61
CA ASP A 641 14.72 1.87 -18.80
C ASP A 641 13.84 1.59 -20.04
N PRO A 642 14.19 2.10 -21.24
CA PRO A 642 13.40 1.89 -22.46
C PRO A 642 13.22 0.41 -22.84
N ASP A 643 14.14 -0.46 -22.43
CA ASP A 643 14.06 -1.90 -22.66
C ASP A 643 13.13 -2.61 -21.65
N GLY A 644 12.94 -2.02 -20.46
CA GLY A 644 12.11 -2.53 -19.37
C GLY A 644 12.92 -3.12 -18.20
N TRP A 645 14.22 -2.82 -18.09
CA TRP A 645 15.02 -3.19 -16.94
C TRP A 645 14.89 -2.18 -15.79
N PRO A 646 14.96 -2.62 -14.52
CA PRO A 646 15.09 -1.72 -13.38
C PRO A 646 16.33 -0.80 -13.49
N ARG A 647 16.12 0.51 -13.45
CA ARG A 647 17.21 1.51 -13.50
C ARG A 647 17.24 2.43 -12.28
N GLY A 648 16.25 2.36 -11.41
CA GLY A 648 16.16 3.18 -10.22
C GLY A 648 14.78 3.10 -9.58
N GLY A 649 14.54 3.90 -8.56
CA GLY A 649 13.26 3.93 -7.87
C GLY A 649 12.98 5.24 -7.15
N ARG A 650 11.75 5.35 -6.66
CA ARG A 650 11.29 6.42 -5.77
C ARG A 650 10.44 5.82 -4.66
N TYR A 651 10.68 6.26 -3.44
CA TYR A 651 9.72 6.07 -2.37
C TYR A 651 8.71 7.22 -2.37
N ARG A 652 7.48 6.95 -2.04
CA ARG A 652 6.45 7.98 -1.86
C ARG A 652 5.58 7.64 -0.67
N ASP A 653 5.41 8.51 0.22
CA ASP A 653 4.35 8.75 1.20
C ASP A 653 4.85 9.76 2.23
N ASN A 654 3.90 10.39 2.98
CA ASN A 654 4.22 11.24 4.12
C ASN A 654 3.78 10.64 5.46
N GLN A 655 3.27 9.40 5.45
CA GLN A 655 2.80 8.71 6.65
C GLN A 655 3.84 7.71 7.16
N GLY A 656 4.51 7.00 6.26
CA GLY A 656 5.31 5.82 6.52
C GLY A 656 6.81 6.10 6.68
N TYR A 657 7.19 7.01 7.58
CA TYR A 657 8.57 7.18 8.04
C TYR A 657 8.67 6.72 9.48
N TYR A 658 9.66 5.88 9.78
CA TYR A 658 10.00 5.41 11.11
C TYR A 658 11.43 5.87 11.41
N PHE A 659 11.58 6.90 12.25
CA PHE A 659 12.89 7.38 12.71
C PHE A 659 13.26 6.58 13.96
N ARG A 660 14.44 5.95 13.92
CA ARG A 660 14.94 5.18 15.07
C ARG A 660 15.18 6.08 16.26
N GLU A 661 14.65 5.70 17.43
CA GLU A 661 14.87 6.46 18.66
C GLU A 661 16.36 6.57 18.99
N SER A 662 17.16 5.53 18.71
CA SER A 662 18.62 5.53 18.88
C SER A 662 19.35 6.58 18.04
N ARG A 663 18.74 7.10 16.97
CA ARG A 663 19.33 8.09 16.05
C ARG A 663 18.77 9.49 16.24
N ARG A 664 17.96 9.70 17.29
CA ARG A 664 17.33 11.00 17.54
C ARG A 664 18.34 12.14 17.62
N ALA A 665 19.43 11.96 18.35
CA ALA A 665 20.45 13.00 18.51
C ALA A 665 21.15 13.35 17.17
N ASP A 666 21.42 12.36 16.34
CA ASP A 666 22.04 12.55 15.02
C ASP A 666 21.11 13.30 14.07
N LEU A 667 19.82 12.96 14.08
CA LEU A 667 18.80 13.60 13.24
C LEU A 667 18.50 15.03 13.73
N ASP A 668 18.44 15.25 15.06
CA ASP A 668 18.26 16.57 15.63
C ASP A 668 19.44 17.49 15.34
N ALA A 669 20.68 16.95 15.35
CA ALA A 669 21.87 17.71 14.95
C ALA A 669 21.81 18.14 13.46
N ARG A 670 21.16 17.36 12.58
CA ARG A 670 20.95 17.72 11.17
C ARG A 670 19.80 18.72 10.98
N LEU A 671 18.72 18.55 11.72
CA LEU A 671 17.53 19.39 11.66
C LEU A 671 16.97 19.59 13.07
N PRO A 672 17.36 20.67 13.79
CA PRO A 672 16.92 20.94 15.15
C PRO A 672 15.39 20.98 15.29
N GLY A 673 14.84 20.27 16.30
CA GLY A 673 13.41 20.17 16.57
C GLY A 673 12.66 19.14 15.70
N ILE A 674 13.41 18.29 14.97
CA ILE A 674 12.82 17.21 14.17
C ILE A 674 12.01 16.26 15.06
N GLY A 675 10.81 15.89 14.60
CA GLY A 675 9.90 14.97 15.31
C GLY A 675 8.96 15.64 16.30
N GLU A 676 9.15 16.91 16.70
CA GLU A 676 8.31 17.61 17.67
C GLU A 676 6.83 17.70 17.26
N ASN A 677 6.57 17.92 15.97
CA ASN A 677 5.22 18.07 15.44
C ASN A 677 4.76 16.89 14.57
N SER A 678 5.63 15.93 14.30
CA SER A 678 5.38 14.85 13.32
C SER A 678 5.19 13.48 13.96
N ASP A 679 5.59 13.31 15.22
CA ASP A 679 5.52 12.02 15.94
C ASP A 679 6.11 10.88 15.10
N THR A 680 7.35 11.09 14.64
CA THR A 680 8.01 10.19 13.67
C THR A 680 8.97 9.22 14.33
N PHE A 681 9.49 9.55 15.52
CA PHE A 681 10.39 8.67 16.25
C PHE A 681 9.62 7.54 16.92
N VAL A 682 10.12 6.33 16.76
CA VAL A 682 9.62 5.11 17.40
C VAL A 682 10.78 4.27 17.89
N SER A 683 10.53 3.31 18.80
CA SER A 683 11.58 2.42 19.28
C SER A 683 12.21 1.63 18.13
N ASP A 684 13.45 1.23 18.31
CA ASP A 684 14.20 0.49 17.30
C ASP A 684 13.53 -0.86 17.00
N GLU A 685 12.94 -1.52 18.02
CA GLU A 685 12.24 -2.80 17.88
C GLU A 685 10.98 -2.66 17.01
N VAL A 686 10.19 -1.59 17.23
CA VAL A 686 9.01 -1.30 16.40
C VAL A 686 9.44 -0.97 14.98
N THR A 687 10.53 -0.22 14.81
CA THR A 687 11.10 0.09 13.50
C THR A 687 11.50 -1.19 12.77
N ASP A 688 12.20 -2.11 13.42
CA ASP A 688 12.64 -3.37 12.84
C ASP A 688 11.47 -4.25 12.41
N GLU A 689 10.44 -4.40 13.25
CA GLU A 689 9.23 -5.15 12.91
C GLU A 689 8.51 -4.56 11.68
N ARG A 690 8.31 -3.24 11.67
CA ARG A 690 7.63 -2.55 10.56
C ARG A 690 8.44 -2.62 9.27
N PHE A 691 9.74 -2.40 9.37
CA PHE A 691 10.62 -2.44 8.21
C PHE A 691 10.74 -3.85 7.61
N ALA A 692 10.83 -4.90 8.45
CA ALA A 692 10.79 -6.29 8.00
C ALA A 692 9.47 -6.62 7.28
N TYR A 693 8.35 -6.15 7.82
CA TYR A 693 7.06 -6.37 7.17
C TYR A 693 6.96 -5.62 5.83
N TYR A 694 7.22 -4.31 5.80
CA TYR A 694 6.96 -3.52 4.61
C TYR A 694 7.96 -3.79 3.48
N LEU A 695 9.27 -3.74 3.78
CA LEU A 695 10.29 -3.98 2.76
C LEU A 695 10.52 -5.48 2.52
N GLY A 696 10.67 -6.28 3.58
CA GLY A 696 10.96 -7.70 3.46
C GLY A 696 9.77 -8.50 2.93
N ILE A 697 8.66 -8.53 3.69
CA ILE A 697 7.52 -9.41 3.40
C ILE A 697 6.66 -8.86 2.28
N ASN A 698 6.14 -7.62 2.44
CA ASN A 698 5.20 -7.08 1.46
C ASN A 698 5.86 -6.76 0.11
N ASN A 699 7.03 -6.11 0.14
CA ASN A 699 7.70 -5.70 -1.09
C ASN A 699 8.44 -6.88 -1.74
N VAL A 700 9.55 -7.34 -1.14
CA VAL A 700 10.48 -8.28 -1.80
C VAL A 700 9.89 -9.69 -1.91
N LEU A 701 9.42 -10.29 -0.79
CA LEU A 701 8.79 -11.61 -0.84
C LEU A 701 7.50 -11.57 -1.66
N GLY A 702 6.74 -10.46 -1.63
CA GLY A 702 5.59 -10.26 -2.49
C GLY A 702 5.95 -10.20 -3.98
N LEU A 703 7.07 -9.57 -4.35
CA LEU A 703 7.55 -9.57 -5.74
C LEU A 703 8.01 -10.96 -6.20
N ILE A 704 8.73 -11.70 -5.33
CA ILE A 704 9.11 -13.09 -5.60
C ILE A 704 7.86 -13.94 -5.86
N GLY A 705 6.82 -13.81 -5.01
CA GLY A 705 5.55 -14.52 -5.18
C GLY A 705 4.83 -14.16 -6.47
N ALA A 706 4.92 -12.88 -6.91
CA ALA A 706 4.37 -12.46 -8.18
C ALA A 706 5.10 -13.10 -9.38
N PHE A 707 6.42 -13.28 -9.31
CA PHE A 707 7.16 -14.04 -10.33
C PHE A 707 6.73 -15.49 -10.40
N GLY A 708 6.60 -16.17 -9.24
CA GLY A 708 6.24 -17.57 -9.18
C GLY A 708 4.80 -17.84 -9.61
N SER A 709 3.83 -17.12 -9.00
CA SER A 709 2.40 -17.31 -9.27
C SER A 709 1.99 -16.99 -10.72
N GLN A 710 2.81 -16.23 -11.46
CA GLN A 710 2.63 -15.92 -12.88
C GLN A 710 3.52 -16.78 -13.80
N GLY A 711 4.21 -17.79 -13.26
CA GLY A 711 5.06 -18.72 -14.04
C GLY A 711 6.25 -18.04 -14.73
N LEU A 712 6.77 -16.93 -14.20
CA LEU A 712 7.87 -16.17 -14.77
C LEU A 712 9.24 -16.68 -14.32
N ALA A 713 9.34 -17.16 -13.06
CA ALA A 713 10.53 -17.77 -12.48
C ALA A 713 10.17 -18.70 -11.33
N ASP A 714 11.09 -19.61 -10.98
CA ASP A 714 11.00 -20.42 -9.76
C ASP A 714 11.27 -19.53 -8.52
N GLU A 715 10.32 -19.47 -7.59
CA GLU A 715 10.46 -18.70 -6.33
C GLU A 715 11.66 -19.15 -5.50
N ARG A 716 12.01 -20.45 -5.51
CA ARG A 716 13.16 -20.97 -4.75
C ARG A 716 14.48 -20.37 -5.26
N LEU A 717 14.61 -20.19 -6.58
CA LEU A 717 15.76 -19.53 -7.17
C LEU A 717 15.85 -18.06 -6.75
N LEU A 718 14.72 -17.35 -6.76
CA LEU A 718 14.68 -15.93 -6.35
C LEU A 718 14.88 -15.76 -4.85
N LEU A 719 14.38 -16.68 -4.01
CA LEU A 719 14.65 -16.71 -2.57
C LEU A 719 16.14 -16.91 -2.29
N ALA A 720 16.81 -17.82 -3.01
CA ALA A 720 18.25 -18.02 -2.91
C ALA A 720 19.03 -16.78 -3.35
N ALA A 721 18.59 -16.09 -4.42
CA ALA A 721 19.17 -14.82 -4.85
C ALA A 721 18.98 -13.71 -3.81
N PHE A 722 17.82 -13.62 -3.18
CA PHE A 722 17.56 -12.65 -2.12
C PHE A 722 18.38 -12.95 -0.87
N ARG A 723 18.50 -14.20 -0.45
CA ARG A 723 19.38 -14.62 0.65
C ARG A 723 20.83 -14.18 0.39
N ARG A 724 21.35 -14.43 -0.81
CA ARG A 724 22.70 -14.01 -1.18
C ARG A 724 22.86 -12.48 -1.14
N PHE A 725 21.88 -11.74 -1.64
CA PHE A 725 21.88 -10.26 -1.57
C PHE A 725 21.91 -9.77 -0.11
N LEU A 726 21.07 -10.32 0.77
CA LEU A 726 21.05 -9.96 2.19
C LEU A 726 22.39 -10.27 2.87
N THR A 727 23.01 -11.42 2.55
CA THR A 727 24.35 -11.77 3.04
C THR A 727 25.40 -10.78 2.57
N ASP A 728 25.36 -10.35 1.30
CA ASP A 728 26.27 -9.33 0.76
C ASP A 728 26.06 -7.98 1.44
N VAL A 729 24.81 -7.57 1.69
CA VAL A 729 24.49 -6.35 2.45
C VAL A 729 25.07 -6.41 3.88
N ALA A 730 24.98 -7.55 4.55
CA ALA A 730 25.42 -7.72 5.94
C ALA A 730 26.94 -7.83 6.07
N THR A 731 27.63 -8.51 5.12
CA THR A 731 29.03 -8.95 5.28
C THR A 731 29.93 -8.60 4.11
N GLY A 732 29.40 -8.11 3.00
CA GLY A 732 30.14 -7.77 1.78
C GLY A 732 31.03 -6.53 1.93
N PRO A 733 31.77 -6.16 0.88
CA PRO A 733 32.66 -5.00 0.88
C PRO A 733 31.91 -3.66 1.12
N ALA A 734 30.66 -3.56 0.69
CA ALA A 734 29.77 -2.42 0.89
C ALA A 734 28.66 -2.76 1.89
N ARG A 735 29.06 -3.36 3.02
CA ARG A 735 28.12 -3.72 4.10
C ARG A 735 27.43 -2.50 4.69
N LEU A 736 26.16 -2.68 5.09
CA LEU A 736 25.34 -1.67 5.73
C LEU A 736 25.07 -2.07 7.20
N ALA A 737 25.09 -1.09 8.09
CA ALA A 737 24.84 -1.29 9.52
C ALA A 737 23.33 -1.23 9.85
N THR A 738 22.51 -1.96 9.09
CA THR A 738 21.06 -2.11 9.32
C THR A 738 20.75 -3.50 9.86
N PRO A 739 19.86 -3.67 10.87
CA PRO A 739 19.55 -4.98 11.45
C PRO A 739 18.69 -5.87 10.54
N LEU A 740 18.02 -5.31 9.52
CA LEU A 740 17.06 -6.04 8.68
C LEU A 740 17.65 -7.29 7.99
N PRO A 741 18.87 -7.28 7.41
CA PRO A 741 19.45 -8.49 6.81
C PRO A 741 19.60 -9.64 7.80
N ALA A 742 20.12 -9.36 9.01
CA ALA A 742 20.25 -10.37 10.07
C ALA A 742 18.88 -10.90 10.52
N LEU A 743 17.91 -10.01 10.75
CA LEU A 743 16.54 -10.40 11.12
C LEU A 743 15.92 -11.36 10.09
N LEU A 744 16.07 -11.06 8.80
CA LEU A 744 15.51 -11.91 7.73
C LEU A 744 16.30 -13.20 7.51
N LEU A 745 17.62 -13.21 7.76
CA LEU A 745 18.48 -14.38 7.56
C LEU A 745 18.45 -15.34 8.75
N ASP A 746 18.38 -14.84 9.98
CA ASP A 746 18.60 -15.63 11.19
C ASP A 746 17.30 -16.08 11.87
N SER A 747 16.20 -15.35 11.67
CA SER A 747 14.93 -15.71 12.31
C SER A 747 14.17 -16.78 11.51
N PRO A 748 13.79 -17.92 12.12
CA PRO A 748 12.98 -18.94 11.47
C PRO A 748 11.52 -18.48 11.22
N VAL A 749 11.11 -17.42 11.87
CA VAL A 749 9.75 -16.86 11.80
C VAL A 749 9.80 -15.35 11.61
N LEU A 750 8.76 -14.78 11.02
CA LEU A 750 8.62 -13.34 10.80
C LEU A 750 7.29 -12.83 11.34
N ARG A 751 7.29 -11.61 11.88
CA ARG A 751 6.06 -10.90 12.26
C ARG A 751 5.42 -10.31 11.00
N CYS A 752 4.17 -10.67 10.75
CA CYS A 752 3.44 -10.31 9.55
C CYS A 752 2.10 -9.68 9.90
N LYS A 753 1.76 -8.56 9.25
CA LYS A 753 0.46 -7.92 9.39
C LYS A 753 -0.65 -8.82 8.86
N ALA A 754 -1.67 -9.07 9.69
CA ALA A 754 -2.83 -9.89 9.40
C ALA A 754 -4.00 -9.01 8.94
N ASN A 755 -4.17 -8.85 7.64
CA ASN A 755 -5.18 -7.94 7.08
C ASN A 755 -6.62 -8.44 7.28
N LEU A 756 -6.84 -9.75 7.25
CA LEU A 756 -8.15 -10.35 7.49
C LEU A 756 -8.52 -10.27 8.98
N LEU A 757 -7.63 -10.68 9.89
CA LEU A 757 -7.87 -10.58 11.32
C LEU A 757 -8.01 -9.12 11.78
N THR A 758 -7.21 -8.19 11.26
CA THR A 758 -7.38 -6.75 11.52
C THR A 758 -8.79 -6.29 11.15
N ARG A 759 -9.30 -6.79 10.01
CA ARG A 759 -10.65 -6.47 9.55
C ARG A 759 -11.75 -7.12 10.38
N LEU A 760 -11.57 -8.39 10.74
CA LEU A 760 -12.51 -9.14 11.59
C LEU A 760 -12.64 -8.54 13.00
N ASN A 761 -11.54 -7.96 13.52
CA ASN A 761 -11.54 -7.26 14.81
C ASN A 761 -11.98 -5.79 14.72
N GLY A 762 -12.47 -5.32 13.58
CA GLY A 762 -12.99 -3.96 13.40
C GLY A 762 -11.95 -2.83 13.59
N LEU A 763 -10.64 -3.13 13.59
CA LEU A 763 -9.60 -2.15 13.84
C LEU A 763 -9.48 -1.12 12.71
N ASP A 764 -9.15 0.13 13.09
CA ASP A 764 -8.83 1.21 12.16
C ASP A 764 -7.37 1.61 12.31
N GLU A 765 -6.60 1.48 11.25
CA GLU A 765 -5.15 1.70 11.22
C GLU A 765 -4.70 3.14 11.50
N LEU A 766 -5.64 4.08 11.62
CA LEU A 766 -5.35 5.48 11.96
C LEU A 766 -5.77 5.85 13.40
N VAL A 767 -6.34 4.90 14.15
CA VAL A 767 -6.86 5.15 15.49
C VAL A 767 -6.02 4.41 16.54
N GLY A 768 -5.56 5.12 17.55
CA GLY A 768 -4.80 4.57 18.68
C GLY A 768 -3.28 4.57 18.47
N PRO A 769 -2.53 4.03 19.44
CA PRO A 769 -1.08 3.83 19.35
C PRO A 769 -0.70 2.89 18.19
N VAL A 770 0.50 3.06 17.62
CA VAL A 770 0.98 2.34 16.43
C VAL A 770 0.95 0.81 16.60
N ASP A 771 1.22 0.32 17.80
CA ASP A 771 1.24 -1.10 18.15
C ASP A 771 -0.14 -1.75 18.24
N THR A 772 -1.22 -0.96 18.40
CA THR A 772 -2.59 -1.44 18.54
C THR A 772 -3.45 -1.25 17.28
N GLN A 773 -2.93 -0.63 16.24
CA GLN A 773 -3.67 -0.30 15.01
C GLN A 773 -3.97 -1.50 14.11
N SER A 774 -3.21 -2.60 14.23
CA SER A 774 -3.33 -3.78 13.37
C SER A 774 -2.98 -5.05 14.12
N VAL A 775 -3.58 -6.16 13.72
CA VAL A 775 -3.19 -7.49 14.19
C VAL A 775 -1.92 -7.93 13.47
N TYR A 776 -0.96 -8.43 14.21
CA TYR A 776 0.26 -9.07 13.70
C TYR A 776 0.29 -10.54 14.10
N VAL A 777 0.56 -11.42 13.14
CA VAL A 777 0.75 -12.86 13.34
C VAL A 777 2.19 -13.25 13.08
N THR A 778 2.58 -14.41 13.56
CA THR A 778 3.88 -15.01 13.23
C THR A 778 3.72 -15.97 12.06
N ILE A 779 4.54 -15.81 11.04
CA ILE A 779 4.57 -16.70 9.87
C ILE A 779 5.93 -17.37 9.75
N ALA A 780 5.98 -18.56 9.17
CA ALA A 780 7.24 -19.20 8.85
C ALA A 780 8.05 -18.37 7.83
N ASN A 781 9.35 -18.20 8.08
CA ASN A 781 10.22 -17.45 7.19
C ASN A 781 10.58 -18.27 5.93
N PRO A 782 10.18 -17.86 4.72
CA PRO A 782 10.48 -18.62 3.51
C PRO A 782 11.98 -18.65 3.15
N LEU A 783 12.79 -17.78 3.74
CA LEU A 783 14.25 -17.82 3.58
C LEU A 783 14.91 -18.94 4.40
N HIS A 784 14.21 -19.56 5.33
CA HIS A 784 14.70 -20.67 6.16
C HIS A 784 14.26 -22.07 5.68
N ARG A 785 13.41 -22.14 4.66
CA ARG A 785 12.87 -23.40 4.10
C ARG A 785 13.73 -23.98 2.99
#